data_7ad5b2d400cd0da08af1b410b4d5cd93
#
_entry.id   7ad5b2d400cd0da08af1b410b4d5cd93
#
_cell.length_a   1.000
_cell.length_b   1.000
_cell.length_c   1.000
_cell.angle_alpha   90.00
_cell.angle_beta   90.00
_cell.angle_gamma   90.00
#
_symmetry.space_group_name_H-M   'P 1'
#
loop_
_entity.id
_entity.type
_entity.pdbx_description
1 polymer ?
#
loop_
_entity_poly.entity_id
_entity_poly.type
_entity_poly.pdbx_seq_one_letter_code
_entity_poly.pdbx_strand_id
1 'polypeptide(L)'
;MAFNWNFEEEVRHTAEAPGAPDFRTSRHGKFLRFLPTGKRAQGLCLWMPARPVIFSALLACTAGGLLAAVRPSAQQMDFFEKRIRPILADRCYECHSAEKKQKGGLSLDTREAMLKGGDTGPALVAGNPDKSLLIEAVRYANHDMQMPPKKRLADGDVKALEEWVKMGAPDPREAATAVKSGRVIDIAEGQKFWSFTPLARVEVPFGVPTLGGKAEAGTPSNPIDAFIRAKLSEKGLPSAPPADKRTLLRRATFDLTGLPPTPQEVDAFLADPSPEAFDKVIERLLASPHYGERWARHWLDVARYADSNGMDENIAFGNAWRYRDYVVRAFNEDKPFDQFLTEQVAGDLLPRSEDALAATGFLALGARVLAEPDMQKLEMDIIDEQLDTIGKAFMGMTLGCVRCHDHKFDPITQEDYYALAGIFRSTRSLATEKMGAIKFAYEHSLATPEQLDAKKKFDADLKAKKAEVAAFTAKARSEVKAGLQRHAADYLAAAALLPANATLADAESAAKGAELDADIVLGSRKYLDLHPEHPLFAAWRELAPKKDVDGVRKHYEPIFAEALTAKKGPAYEALADAKGFLALPAKDADVLDAATLAKIAAMTKDVEEFTAKQPDLPAIMSVADDKIVKTLPMHLRGSYLTLGKPVERGFPEVMRTTFTKPILPAKHSGRLEFARWMASGEHPLTARVIVNRIWRWHFGAGIVNSTDNFGTLGGKPSHPELLDWLARTFIESGWSVKDMHRLVMKSETYRQSSAISDFGFDPPASVSLRSVRVSDWGSAPNAAIRADGNQKSEPSEANRSEAESAEGKQPRTEAGQIRNPELLDPENRLLWRANIQRLEAEQIRDAMLFTSGWLSTEIGGKTIPLKNREFVFNHTSKDATTYESPRRALYLPIIRNHLYDMLEQFDYPDPTMPTGSRNSTVIAPQALIMMNAPVVMQSSEKLVTRLAAIGSPGDSQRIEQAYLLLYARPPTDHENADARALLRIFLKTESPDRAWALLCQTLYAANEFIYLR
;
A
#
# COMPACT_ATOMS: atom_id res chain seq x y z
N MET A 1 -24.48 6.24 21.99
CA MET A 1 -24.21 6.48 23.42
C MET A 1 -23.26 7.64 23.52
N ALA A 2 -23.77 8.78 23.92
CA ALA A 2 -22.99 9.99 24.13
C ALA A 2 -22.63 10.10 25.61
N PHE A 3 -21.37 10.29 25.91
CA PHE A 3 -20.95 10.83 27.22
C PHE A 3 -20.28 12.17 26.98
N ASN A 4 -20.98 13.23 27.39
CA ASN A 4 -20.45 14.56 27.64
C ASN A 4 -19.61 14.55 28.90
N TRP A 5 -18.46 15.19 28.85
CA TRP A 5 -17.84 15.85 30.02
C TRP A 5 -17.32 17.22 29.59
N ASN A 6 -17.98 18.24 30.11
CA ASN A 6 -17.52 19.64 30.17
C ASN A 6 -16.46 19.75 31.25
N PHE A 7 -15.41 20.53 30.99
CA PHE A 7 -14.77 21.35 32.01
C PHE A 7 -14.40 22.67 31.35
N GLU A 8 -15.10 23.71 31.77
CA GLU A 8 -14.73 25.13 31.66
C GLU A 8 -14.11 25.59 32.97
N GLU A 9 -13.48 26.76 32.85
CA GLU A 9 -12.96 27.67 33.88
C GLU A 9 -11.46 27.59 34.13
N GLU A 10 -10.69 28.58 34.17
CA GLU A 10 -10.75 30.08 34.16
C GLU A 10 -9.28 30.55 34.22
N VAL A 11 -8.86 31.59 33.60
CA VAL A 11 -8.25 32.77 34.27
C VAL A 11 -7.86 33.83 33.23
N ARG A 12 -8.31 35.02 33.51
CA ARG A 12 -8.11 36.28 32.80
C ARG A 12 -6.85 37.03 33.22
N HIS A 13 -6.41 37.88 32.26
CA HIS A 13 -5.71 39.19 32.44
C HIS A 13 -4.25 39.17 32.92
N THR A 14 -3.35 39.84 32.28
CA THR A 14 -3.32 41.29 31.98
C THR A 14 -2.25 41.64 30.94
N ALA A 15 -2.43 42.80 30.35
CA ALA A 15 -1.66 43.48 29.30
C ALA A 15 -0.31 44.07 29.80
N GLU A 16 0.53 44.33 28.85
CA GLU A 16 1.26 45.57 28.53
C GLU A 16 2.73 45.40 28.16
N ALA A 17 3.07 45.80 26.94
CA ALA A 17 4.42 46.20 26.51
C ALA A 17 4.68 47.65 26.94
N PRO A 18 5.85 48.29 26.77
CA PRO A 18 6.87 48.09 25.73
C PRO A 18 8.35 48.39 26.16
N GLY A 19 9.32 48.24 25.23
CA GLY A 19 10.56 49.02 25.30
C GLY A 19 11.86 48.24 24.98
N ALA A 20 12.38 48.41 23.78
CA ALA A 20 13.81 48.26 23.49
C ALA A 20 14.53 49.57 23.93
N PRO A 21 15.86 49.58 24.14
CA PRO A 21 16.81 49.68 23.03
C PRO A 21 18.18 49.03 23.21
N ASP A 22 18.84 48.92 22.08
CA ASP A 22 20.25 48.81 21.72
C ASP A 22 21.29 49.18 22.80
N PHE A 23 22.42 48.48 22.85
CA PHE A 23 23.74 49.06 22.70
C PHE A 23 24.90 47.99 22.63
N ARG A 24 25.79 48.29 21.77
CA ARG A 24 27.01 47.74 21.30
C ARG A 24 28.14 47.55 22.34
N THR A 25 29.08 46.65 21.92
CA THR A 25 30.57 46.69 22.07
C THR A 25 31.14 46.31 23.43
N SER A 26 32.11 45.48 23.54
CA SER A 26 33.51 45.44 23.25
C SER A 26 34.31 44.43 24.09
N ARG A 27 35.20 43.71 23.42
CA ARG A 27 36.60 43.40 23.69
C ARG A 27 37.15 42.99 25.05
N HIS A 28 38.00 41.95 24.96
CA HIS A 28 39.24 41.64 25.73
C HIS A 28 39.06 40.99 27.10
N GLY A 29 39.79 39.98 27.47
CA GLY A 29 41.08 39.42 27.16
C GLY A 29 41.53 38.34 28.09
N LYS A 30 42.32 37.42 27.56
CA LYS A 30 43.57 36.85 28.07
C LYS A 30 43.70 36.06 29.36
N PHE A 31 44.32 34.87 29.19
CA PHE A 31 45.38 34.21 30.01
C PHE A 31 44.94 33.41 31.23
N LEU A 32 45.45 32.21 31.56
CA LEU A 32 46.68 31.46 31.50
C LEU A 32 46.47 29.99 31.79
N ARG A 33 47.06 29.09 31.05
CA ARG A 33 48.01 28.02 31.33
C ARG A 33 48.16 27.58 32.79
N PHE A 34 48.11 26.24 32.99
CA PHE A 34 49.20 25.48 33.64
C PHE A 34 49.07 23.97 33.42
N LEU A 35 50.05 23.36 32.83
CA LEU A 35 50.50 21.98 32.95
C LEU A 35 51.66 22.01 33.93
N PRO A 36 52.04 20.91 34.62
CA PRO A 36 53.11 20.07 34.07
C PRO A 36 53.05 18.56 34.45
N THR A 37 53.50 17.69 33.58
CA THR A 37 54.70 16.76 33.64
C THR A 37 54.85 15.85 34.85
N GLY A 38 55.14 14.57 34.80
CA GLY A 38 55.93 13.79 33.89
C GLY A 38 56.30 12.39 34.42
N LYS A 39 57.00 11.67 33.55
CA LYS A 39 57.93 10.53 33.66
C LYS A 39 57.41 9.10 33.83
N ARG A 40 57.52 8.26 32.84
CA ARG A 40 58.62 7.37 32.34
C ARG A 40 59.17 6.34 33.32
N ALA A 41 59.08 5.05 32.90
CA ALA A 41 60.12 4.02 32.75
C ALA A 41 59.44 2.71 32.26
N GLN A 42 59.67 2.17 31.08
CA GLN A 42 60.78 1.43 30.47
C GLN A 42 61.21 0.15 31.19
N GLY A 43 61.19 -0.96 30.46
CA GLY A 43 61.94 -2.19 30.64
C GLY A 43 61.12 -3.43 30.15
N LEU A 44 61.24 -3.91 29.00
CA LEU A 44 62.24 -4.64 28.19
C LEU A 44 62.35 -6.13 28.50
N CYS A 45 62.09 -6.93 27.47
CA CYS A 45 62.67 -8.21 27.07
C CYS A 45 62.37 -9.49 27.85
N LEU A 46 62.21 -10.69 27.32
CA LEU A 46 62.52 -11.38 26.05
C LEU A 46 62.14 -12.87 26.14
N TRP A 47 61.68 -13.48 25.08
CA TRP A 47 61.94 -14.86 24.57
C TRP A 47 61.25 -16.11 25.08
N MET A 48 60.68 -16.82 24.12
CA MET A 48 60.30 -18.19 23.90
C MET A 48 61.41 -19.26 24.28
N PRO A 49 61.20 -20.62 24.11
CA PRO A 49 60.03 -21.50 23.87
C PRO A 49 60.04 -22.81 24.66
N ALA A 50 59.05 -23.67 24.62
CA ALA A 50 59.14 -25.08 24.33
C ALA A 50 57.95 -25.96 24.80
N ARG A 51 57.48 -26.81 23.96
CA ARG A 51 56.63 -27.98 24.16
C ARG A 51 57.46 -29.15 24.75
N PRO A 52 56.90 -30.37 24.94
CA PRO A 52 55.62 -30.88 25.51
C PRO A 52 55.87 -31.91 26.66
N VAL A 53 54.83 -32.42 27.36
CA VAL A 53 54.79 -33.82 27.78
C VAL A 53 53.36 -34.20 28.23
N ILE A 54 52.94 -35.36 27.76
CA ILE A 54 51.77 -36.19 28.07
C ILE A 54 51.95 -36.79 29.47
N PHE A 55 50.90 -36.85 30.29
CA PHE A 55 50.65 -38.00 31.15
C PHE A 55 49.18 -38.11 31.60
N SER A 56 48.64 -39.33 31.44
CA SER A 56 47.35 -39.79 31.89
C SER A 56 47.32 -40.03 33.41
N ALA A 57 46.22 -39.83 34.07
CA ALA A 57 45.71 -40.65 35.15
C ALA A 57 44.25 -40.30 35.56
N LEU A 58 43.45 -41.20 35.40
CA LEU A 58 42.27 -41.81 36.03
C LEU A 58 41.72 -41.20 37.34
N LEU A 59 40.39 -41.06 37.28
CA LEU A 59 39.37 -41.41 38.32
C LEU A 59 39.32 -40.62 39.62
N ALA A 60 38.23 -39.80 39.72
CA ALA A 60 37.33 -39.82 40.87
C ALA A 60 35.96 -39.21 40.52
N CYS A 61 34.92 -40.03 40.61
CA CYS A 61 33.52 -39.63 40.53
C CYS A 61 33.16 -38.67 41.69
N THR A 62 32.61 -37.50 41.37
CA THR A 62 31.62 -36.86 42.23
C THR A 62 30.47 -36.38 41.37
N ALA A 63 29.28 -36.91 41.65
CA ALA A 63 28.02 -36.59 41.02
C ALA A 63 27.64 -35.15 41.38
N GLY A 64 27.75 -34.27 40.39
CA GLY A 64 27.11 -32.97 40.36
C GLY A 64 26.37 -32.86 39.05
N GLY A 65 25.07 -33.19 39.09
CA GLY A 65 24.21 -33.15 37.86
C GLY A 65 24.12 -31.76 37.27
N LEU A 66 24.88 -31.48 36.22
CA LEU A 66 24.54 -30.42 35.29
C LEU A 66 23.28 -30.84 34.53
N LEU A 67 22.12 -30.35 34.97
CA LEU A 67 20.91 -30.33 34.17
C LEU A 67 21.20 -29.42 32.96
N ALA A 68 21.62 -30.03 31.86
CA ALA A 68 21.59 -29.36 30.57
C ALA A 68 20.14 -28.94 30.32
N ALA A 69 19.89 -27.63 30.26
CA ALA A 69 18.60 -27.07 29.96
C ALA A 69 18.21 -27.56 28.53
N VAL A 70 17.28 -28.50 28.46
CA VAL A 70 16.72 -29.01 27.23
C VAL A 70 15.99 -27.83 26.56
N ARG A 71 16.47 -27.39 25.42
CA ARG A 71 15.80 -26.31 24.66
C ARG A 71 14.40 -26.77 24.28
N PRO A 72 13.37 -25.89 24.46
CA PRO A 72 12.01 -26.19 24.04
C PRO A 72 11.94 -26.51 22.53
N SER A 73 11.18 -27.52 22.15
CA SER A 73 10.98 -27.89 20.75
C SER A 73 10.15 -26.83 19.99
N ALA A 74 10.26 -26.81 18.68
CA ALA A 74 9.45 -25.91 17.84
C ALA A 74 7.94 -26.08 18.09
N GLN A 75 7.49 -27.33 18.35
CA GLN A 75 6.08 -27.60 18.67
C GLN A 75 5.66 -27.04 20.03
N GLN A 76 6.53 -27.09 21.03
CA GLN A 76 6.26 -26.51 22.35
C GLN A 76 6.17 -24.98 22.29
N MET A 77 6.99 -24.37 21.43
CA MET A 77 6.97 -22.93 21.21
C MET A 77 5.71 -22.49 20.45
N ASP A 78 5.32 -23.24 19.44
CA ASP A 78 4.08 -23.01 18.69
C ASP A 78 2.84 -23.15 19.57
N PHE A 79 2.82 -24.13 20.48
CA PHE A 79 1.77 -24.30 21.46
C PHE A 79 1.66 -23.08 22.40
N PHE A 80 2.80 -22.58 22.90
CA PHE A 80 2.81 -21.38 23.72
C PHE A 80 2.24 -20.18 22.96
N GLU A 81 2.70 -19.91 21.74
CA GLU A 81 2.30 -18.74 20.97
C GLU A 81 0.82 -18.77 20.57
N LYS A 82 0.31 -19.94 20.15
CA LYS A 82 -1.06 -20.08 19.65
C LYS A 82 -2.11 -20.30 20.75
N ARG A 83 -1.73 -20.87 21.88
CA ARG A 83 -2.70 -21.27 22.93
C ARG A 83 -2.48 -20.55 24.25
N ILE A 84 -1.25 -20.39 24.72
CA ILE A 84 -0.97 -19.88 26.07
C ILE A 84 -0.87 -18.37 26.10
N ARG A 85 -0.10 -17.78 25.19
CA ARG A 85 0.07 -16.32 25.13
C ARG A 85 -1.27 -15.57 25.01
N PRO A 86 -2.22 -15.96 24.14
CA PRO A 86 -3.53 -15.29 24.09
C PRO A 86 -4.28 -15.32 25.42
N ILE A 87 -4.27 -16.47 26.13
CA ILE A 87 -4.94 -16.59 27.43
C ILE A 87 -4.31 -15.62 28.44
N LEU A 88 -2.98 -15.58 28.53
CA LEU A 88 -2.25 -14.70 29.44
C LEU A 88 -2.50 -13.22 29.11
N ALA A 89 -2.43 -12.87 27.81
CA ALA A 89 -2.60 -11.50 27.35
C ALA A 89 -4.02 -10.97 27.64
N ASP A 90 -5.04 -11.73 27.26
CA ASP A 90 -6.44 -11.30 27.35
C ASP A 90 -7.03 -11.36 28.75
N ARG A 91 -6.50 -12.26 29.60
CA ARG A 91 -7.13 -12.57 30.89
C ARG A 91 -6.31 -12.24 32.13
N CYS A 92 -4.97 -12.06 31.97
CA CYS A 92 -4.08 -11.92 33.12
C CYS A 92 -3.30 -10.61 33.14
N TYR A 93 -2.81 -10.10 31.97
CA TYR A 93 -1.88 -8.95 31.95
C TYR A 93 -2.51 -7.61 32.36
N GLU A 94 -3.84 -7.48 32.34
CA GLU A 94 -4.50 -6.27 32.85
C GLU A 94 -4.17 -6.03 34.35
N CYS A 95 -3.93 -7.11 35.10
CA CYS A 95 -3.66 -7.05 36.53
C CYS A 95 -2.28 -7.56 36.95
N HIS A 96 -1.61 -8.36 36.11
CA HIS A 96 -0.36 -9.06 36.40
C HIS A 96 0.67 -8.89 35.31
N SER A 97 1.02 -7.64 34.96
CA SER A 97 2.11 -7.32 34.06
C SER A 97 2.96 -6.17 34.60
N ALA A 98 4.24 -6.14 34.20
CA ALA A 98 5.15 -5.07 34.62
C ALA A 98 4.70 -3.69 34.08
N GLU A 99 4.03 -3.66 32.91
CA GLU A 99 3.61 -2.43 32.24
C GLU A 99 2.31 -1.82 32.81
N LYS A 100 1.36 -2.66 33.27
CA LYS A 100 0.03 -2.18 33.70
C LYS A 100 -0.13 -2.17 35.21
N LYS A 101 -0.19 -3.33 35.82
CA LYS A 101 -0.36 -3.50 37.29
C LYS A 101 0.28 -4.80 37.73
N GLN A 102 0.94 -4.80 38.88
CA GLN A 102 1.49 -5.99 39.53
C GLN A 102 0.73 -6.27 40.84
N LYS A 103 -0.53 -6.69 40.71
CA LYS A 103 -1.33 -7.06 41.89
C LYS A 103 -0.72 -8.26 42.59
N GLY A 104 -0.57 -8.19 43.91
CA GLY A 104 0.10 -9.22 44.71
C GLY A 104 1.59 -9.39 44.37
N GLY A 105 2.26 -8.32 43.91
CA GLY A 105 3.67 -8.37 43.51
C GLY A 105 3.98 -9.27 42.31
N LEU A 106 2.95 -9.84 41.63
CA LEU A 106 3.08 -10.85 40.58
C LEU A 106 3.06 -10.23 39.17
N SER A 107 4.04 -10.59 38.35
CA SER A 107 4.03 -10.38 36.89
C SER A 107 4.01 -11.72 36.16
N LEU A 108 3.17 -11.81 35.10
CA LEU A 108 3.00 -13.00 34.27
C LEU A 108 3.49 -12.80 32.83
N ASP A 109 4.17 -11.68 32.56
CA ASP A 109 4.67 -11.30 31.25
C ASP A 109 6.03 -11.93 30.89
N THR A 110 6.75 -12.50 31.86
CA THR A 110 7.97 -13.28 31.65
C THR A 110 7.97 -14.56 32.45
N ARG A 111 8.63 -15.62 31.93
CA ARG A 111 8.78 -16.90 32.68
C ARG A 111 9.55 -16.69 33.95
N GLU A 112 10.61 -15.89 33.93
CA GLU A 112 11.43 -15.60 35.11
C GLU A 112 10.57 -14.95 36.23
N ALA A 113 9.73 -13.97 35.89
CA ALA A 113 8.82 -13.35 36.82
C ALA A 113 7.79 -14.35 37.37
N MET A 114 7.27 -15.25 36.57
CA MET A 114 6.35 -16.30 36.99
C MET A 114 7.01 -17.34 37.92
N LEU A 115 8.26 -17.68 37.65
CA LEU A 115 9.05 -18.58 38.54
C LEU A 115 9.47 -17.91 39.85
N LYS A 116 9.76 -16.59 39.81
CA LYS A 116 10.01 -15.78 40.98
C LYS A 116 8.72 -15.64 41.81
N GLY A 117 7.58 -15.43 41.14
CA GLY A 117 6.26 -15.25 41.73
C GLY A 117 6.02 -13.89 42.36
N GLY A 118 4.95 -13.78 43.15
CA GLY A 118 4.52 -12.59 43.86
C GLY A 118 4.59 -12.77 45.37
N ASP A 119 3.79 -12.00 46.11
CA ASP A 119 3.76 -11.97 47.56
C ASP A 119 3.42 -13.33 48.21
N THR A 120 2.73 -14.21 47.48
CA THR A 120 2.30 -15.55 47.96
C THR A 120 3.30 -16.65 47.59
N GLY A 121 4.27 -16.37 46.71
CA GLY A 121 5.28 -17.32 46.26
C GLY A 121 5.32 -17.52 44.75
N PRO A 122 6.07 -18.52 44.24
CA PRO A 122 6.20 -18.80 42.80
C PRO A 122 4.87 -19.12 42.14
N ALA A 123 4.53 -18.42 41.05
CA ALA A 123 3.31 -18.67 40.31
C ALA A 123 3.39 -20.00 39.53
N LEU A 124 4.60 -20.42 39.15
CA LEU A 124 4.86 -21.64 38.38
C LEU A 124 5.86 -22.55 39.06
N VAL A 125 5.57 -23.84 39.06
CA VAL A 125 6.53 -24.92 39.31
C VAL A 125 6.62 -25.73 38.01
N ALA A 126 7.68 -25.55 37.26
CA ALA A 126 7.87 -26.18 35.95
C ALA A 126 7.73 -27.71 36.06
N GLY A 127 6.92 -28.31 35.19
CA GLY A 127 6.60 -29.73 35.16
C GLY A 127 5.56 -30.19 36.19
N ASN A 128 5.11 -29.32 37.09
CA ASN A 128 4.16 -29.69 38.15
C ASN A 128 2.95 -28.73 38.23
N PRO A 129 1.88 -29.01 37.52
CA PRO A 129 0.66 -28.20 37.55
C PRO A 129 0.06 -28.06 38.94
N ASP A 130 0.04 -29.16 39.72
CA ASP A 130 -0.65 -29.21 41.02
C ASP A 130 0.09 -28.43 42.14
N LYS A 131 1.37 -28.08 41.92
CA LYS A 131 2.17 -27.22 42.82
C LYS A 131 2.28 -25.79 42.32
N SER A 132 1.64 -25.47 41.17
CA SER A 132 1.71 -24.13 40.55
C SER A 132 0.53 -23.28 41.02
N LEU A 133 0.80 -22.18 41.74
CA LEU A 133 -0.23 -21.26 42.20
C LEU A 133 -1.10 -20.69 41.06
N LEU A 134 -0.53 -20.48 39.87
CA LEU A 134 -1.28 -20.08 38.69
C LEU A 134 -2.39 -21.11 38.36
N ILE A 135 -2.07 -22.38 38.40
CA ILE A 135 -3.03 -23.45 38.08
C ILE A 135 -4.08 -23.59 39.19
N GLU A 136 -3.68 -23.50 40.44
CA GLU A 136 -4.62 -23.50 41.56
C GLU A 136 -5.63 -22.36 41.47
N ALA A 137 -5.15 -21.15 41.12
CA ALA A 137 -5.98 -19.96 40.99
C ALA A 137 -6.99 -20.04 39.80
N VAL A 138 -6.56 -20.58 38.62
CA VAL A 138 -7.45 -20.68 37.45
C VAL A 138 -8.42 -21.86 37.54
N ARG A 139 -8.10 -22.89 38.32
CA ARG A 139 -9.03 -24.00 38.64
C ARG A 139 -10.17 -23.57 39.54
N TYR A 140 -10.03 -22.44 40.25
CA TYR A 140 -10.98 -21.99 41.29
C TYR A 140 -11.09 -22.98 42.44
N ALA A 141 -10.01 -23.72 42.71
CA ALA A 141 -9.98 -24.71 43.77
C ALA A 141 -9.91 -24.09 45.17
N ASN A 142 -9.33 -22.90 45.30
CA ASN A 142 -9.21 -22.14 46.51
C ASN A 142 -10.11 -20.89 46.44
N HIS A 143 -11.03 -20.74 47.42
CA HIS A 143 -11.99 -19.65 47.44
C HIS A 143 -11.31 -18.25 47.55
N ASP A 144 -10.17 -18.18 48.21
CA ASP A 144 -9.44 -16.92 48.47
C ASP A 144 -8.49 -16.54 47.32
N MET A 145 -8.34 -17.44 46.31
CA MET A 145 -7.39 -17.25 45.21
C MET A 145 -8.03 -17.64 43.85
N GLN A 146 -9.14 -16.99 43.48
CA GLN A 146 -9.85 -17.24 42.22
C GLN A 146 -9.43 -16.22 41.16
N MET A 147 -8.79 -16.69 40.07
CA MET A 147 -8.34 -15.84 38.95
C MET A 147 -8.78 -16.37 37.59
N PRO A 148 -9.29 -15.50 36.68
CA PRO A 148 -9.60 -14.07 36.85
C PRO A 148 -10.81 -13.85 37.77
N PRO A 149 -10.84 -12.76 38.59
CA PRO A 149 -11.84 -12.62 39.68
C PRO A 149 -13.27 -12.40 39.20
N LYS A 150 -13.49 -11.96 37.95
CA LYS A 150 -14.84 -11.64 37.40
C LYS A 150 -15.50 -12.79 36.67
N LYS A 151 -14.74 -13.67 36.02
CA LYS A 151 -15.25 -14.76 35.19
C LYS A 151 -14.19 -15.85 35.07
N ARG A 152 -14.55 -17.07 35.45
CA ARG A 152 -13.71 -18.26 35.29
C ARG A 152 -13.31 -18.48 33.83
N LEU A 153 -12.11 -18.99 33.61
CA LEU A 153 -11.67 -19.42 32.28
C LEU A 153 -12.51 -20.61 31.77
N ALA A 154 -12.60 -20.76 30.47
CA ALA A 154 -13.18 -21.97 29.87
C ALA A 154 -12.33 -23.21 30.27
N ASP A 155 -12.97 -24.36 30.43
CA ASP A 155 -12.26 -25.58 30.80
C ASP A 155 -11.16 -25.99 29.82
N GLY A 156 -11.33 -25.64 28.53
CA GLY A 156 -10.30 -25.83 27.52
C GLY A 156 -9.05 -24.97 27.73
N ASP A 157 -9.20 -23.75 28.25
CA ASP A 157 -8.09 -22.83 28.53
C ASP A 157 -7.35 -23.24 29.82
N VAL A 158 -8.09 -23.71 30.82
CA VAL A 158 -7.49 -24.27 32.05
C VAL A 158 -6.65 -25.49 31.69
N LYS A 159 -7.18 -26.43 30.89
CA LYS A 159 -6.42 -27.61 30.44
C LYS A 159 -5.20 -27.25 29.63
N ALA A 160 -5.27 -26.23 28.78
CA ALA A 160 -4.12 -25.77 28.00
C ALA A 160 -3.01 -25.22 28.90
N LEU A 161 -3.36 -24.43 29.94
CA LEU A 161 -2.39 -23.95 30.95
C LEU A 161 -1.77 -25.10 31.78
N GLU A 162 -2.54 -26.10 32.14
CA GLU A 162 -2.05 -27.30 32.82
C GLU A 162 -1.06 -28.09 31.98
N GLU A 163 -1.41 -28.32 30.70
CA GLU A 163 -0.55 -29.00 29.73
C GLU A 163 0.76 -28.24 29.52
N TRP A 164 0.68 -26.92 29.37
CA TRP A 164 1.86 -26.07 29.26
C TRP A 164 2.77 -26.18 30.47
N VAL A 165 2.23 -26.09 31.68
CA VAL A 165 3.04 -26.25 32.91
C VAL A 165 3.63 -27.65 33.01
N LYS A 166 2.88 -28.69 32.65
CA LYS A 166 3.32 -30.10 32.62
C LYS A 166 4.49 -30.31 31.64
N MET A 167 4.51 -29.62 30.50
CA MET A 167 5.62 -29.64 29.55
C MET A 167 6.88 -28.90 30.06
N GLY A 168 6.87 -28.33 31.24
CA GLY A 168 7.98 -27.56 31.81
C GLY A 168 7.82 -26.04 31.64
N ALA A 169 6.64 -25.59 31.30
CA ALA A 169 6.31 -24.19 31.02
C ALA A 169 7.28 -23.55 29.99
N PRO A 170 7.42 -24.12 28.77
CA PRO A 170 8.27 -23.55 27.72
C PRO A 170 7.76 -22.16 27.36
N ASP A 171 8.64 -21.15 27.38
CA ASP A 171 8.31 -19.76 27.13
C ASP A 171 9.39 -19.14 26.21
N PRO A 172 9.02 -18.65 25.02
CA PRO A 172 10.00 -18.03 24.12
C PRO A 172 10.64 -16.75 24.69
N ARG A 173 10.02 -16.16 25.69
CA ARG A 173 10.51 -14.91 26.29
C ARG A 173 11.77 -15.08 27.12
N GLU A 174 12.14 -16.30 27.51
CA GLU A 174 13.45 -16.59 28.17
C GLU A 174 14.62 -16.56 27.18
N ALA A 175 14.36 -16.82 25.92
CA ALA A 175 15.38 -16.78 24.89
C ALA A 175 15.88 -15.36 24.60
N ALA A 176 15.14 -14.31 25.02
CA ALA A 176 15.52 -12.93 24.76
C ALA A 176 16.71 -12.44 25.60
N THR A 177 17.00 -13.08 26.75
CA THR A 177 18.18 -12.78 27.59
C THR A 177 19.39 -13.67 27.33
N ALA A 178 19.23 -14.75 26.56
CA ALA A 178 20.30 -15.75 26.31
C ALA A 178 20.59 -16.05 24.87
N VAL A 179 19.89 -15.48 23.91
CA VAL A 179 20.19 -15.67 22.47
C VAL A 179 21.08 -14.54 21.97
N LYS A 180 22.37 -14.58 22.35
CA LYS A 180 23.44 -14.21 21.44
C LYS A 180 23.67 -15.38 20.45
N SER A 181 22.72 -15.70 19.62
CA SER A 181 22.86 -16.54 18.43
C SER A 181 21.92 -16.07 17.31
N GLY A 182 21.65 -14.78 17.25
CA GLY A 182 21.39 -14.10 15.99
C GLY A 182 22.69 -14.16 15.22
N ARG A 183 22.62 -14.37 13.90
CA ARG A 183 23.75 -14.10 13.01
C ARG A 183 24.33 -12.75 13.45
N VAL A 184 25.56 -12.72 13.94
CA VAL A 184 26.25 -11.47 14.22
C VAL A 184 26.41 -10.83 12.84
N ILE A 185 25.67 -9.73 12.60
CA ILE A 185 25.84 -8.96 11.38
C ILE A 185 27.22 -8.33 11.45
N ASP A 186 28.09 -8.78 10.56
CA ASP A 186 29.39 -8.16 10.32
C ASP A 186 29.19 -7.08 9.25
N ILE A 187 29.13 -5.83 9.71
CA ILE A 187 28.94 -4.68 8.80
C ILE A 187 30.13 -4.53 7.85
N ALA A 188 31.35 -4.76 8.31
CA ALA A 188 32.57 -4.65 7.50
C ALA A 188 32.60 -5.71 6.38
N GLU A 189 32.15 -6.93 6.66
CA GLU A 189 31.97 -7.98 5.65
C GLU A 189 30.81 -7.63 4.72
N GLY A 190 29.70 -7.13 5.27
CA GLY A 190 28.54 -6.67 4.50
C GLY A 190 28.88 -5.60 3.48
N GLN A 191 29.72 -4.65 3.84
CA GLN A 191 30.20 -3.58 2.95
C GLN A 191 30.99 -4.07 1.74
N LYS A 192 31.47 -5.33 1.74
CA LYS A 192 32.13 -5.93 0.57
C LYS A 192 31.15 -6.48 -0.46
N PHE A 193 29.87 -6.59 -0.13
CA PHE A 193 28.86 -7.03 -1.08
C PHE A 193 28.70 -5.99 -2.20
N TRP A 194 28.61 -6.46 -3.44
CA TRP A 194 28.68 -5.62 -4.64
C TRP A 194 27.80 -4.35 -4.61
N SER A 195 26.60 -4.45 -4.04
CA SER A 195 25.65 -3.33 -4.04
C SER A 195 25.96 -2.26 -2.98
N PHE A 196 26.72 -2.60 -1.93
CA PHE A 196 27.13 -1.66 -0.88
C PHE A 196 28.51 -1.07 -1.10
N THR A 197 29.26 -1.57 -2.11
CA THR A 197 30.55 -0.97 -2.48
C THR A 197 30.35 0.39 -3.15
N PRO A 198 31.27 1.35 -2.96
CA PRO A 198 31.26 2.59 -3.74
C PRO A 198 31.23 2.31 -5.24
N LEU A 199 30.65 3.22 -6.01
CA LEU A 199 30.63 3.13 -7.47
C LEU A 199 32.06 3.03 -8.03
N ALA A 200 32.36 1.94 -8.77
CA ALA A 200 33.67 1.78 -9.39
C ALA A 200 33.87 2.79 -10.52
N ARG A 201 35.13 3.23 -10.71
CA ARG A 201 35.51 3.91 -11.93
C ARG A 201 35.87 2.85 -12.96
N VAL A 202 35.02 2.71 -13.97
CA VAL A 202 35.13 1.67 -14.98
C VAL A 202 35.57 2.32 -16.28
N GLU A 203 36.63 1.77 -16.90
CA GLU A 203 37.06 2.16 -18.25
C GLU A 203 36.20 1.42 -19.28
N VAL A 204 35.82 2.12 -20.35
CA VAL A 204 35.07 1.53 -21.46
C VAL A 204 35.95 0.51 -22.17
N PRO A 205 35.48 -0.74 -22.40
CA PRO A 205 36.29 -1.76 -23.08
C PRO A 205 36.78 -1.32 -24.46
N PHE A 206 38.08 -1.48 -24.73
CA PHE A 206 38.71 -1.08 -25.99
C PHE A 206 38.84 -2.30 -26.93
N GLY A 207 38.65 -2.11 -28.25
CA GLY A 207 39.09 -3.07 -29.26
C GLY A 207 38.37 -4.43 -29.25
N VAL A 208 37.05 -4.47 -28.92
CA VAL A 208 36.30 -5.71 -28.93
C VAL A 208 36.06 -6.20 -30.37
N PRO A 209 36.59 -7.40 -30.79
CA PRO A 209 36.40 -7.92 -32.13
C PRO A 209 34.92 -8.28 -32.38
N THR A 210 34.39 -7.97 -33.57
CA THR A 210 33.14 -8.58 -34.05
C THR A 210 33.38 -10.05 -34.40
N LEU A 211 32.51 -10.95 -33.92
CA LEU A 211 32.53 -12.36 -34.27
C LEU A 211 32.35 -12.55 -35.80
N GLY A 212 33.41 -13.00 -36.48
CA GLY A 212 33.42 -13.27 -37.93
C GLY A 212 34.03 -12.19 -38.82
N GLY A 213 34.47 -11.05 -38.29
CA GLY A 213 35.12 -9.98 -39.04
C GLY A 213 36.53 -9.66 -38.53
N LYS A 214 37.43 -9.19 -39.43
CA LYS A 214 38.70 -8.55 -39.03
C LYS A 214 38.32 -7.42 -38.05
N ALA A 215 39.04 -7.32 -36.94
CA ALA A 215 38.90 -6.20 -36.02
C ALA A 215 38.98 -4.87 -36.83
N GLU A 216 37.84 -4.25 -37.05
CA GLU A 216 37.85 -2.84 -37.46
C GLU A 216 38.40 -2.06 -36.29
N ALA A 217 39.48 -1.36 -36.52
CA ALA A 217 40.15 -0.51 -35.56
C ALA A 217 39.28 0.74 -35.28
N GLY A 218 38.23 0.56 -34.49
CA GLY A 218 37.34 1.63 -34.06
C GLY A 218 36.62 1.23 -32.75
N THR A 219 36.79 2.05 -31.72
CA THR A 219 35.94 1.98 -30.54
C THR A 219 34.46 2.15 -30.98
N PRO A 220 33.51 1.34 -30.51
CA PRO A 220 32.09 1.60 -30.76
C PRO A 220 31.77 3.04 -30.47
N SER A 221 30.95 3.67 -31.30
CA SER A 221 30.57 5.09 -31.13
C SER A 221 29.80 5.35 -29.83
N ASN A 222 29.18 4.28 -29.25
CA ASN A 222 28.46 4.35 -28.00
C ASN A 222 29.10 3.38 -26.96
N PRO A 223 29.46 3.89 -25.77
CA PRO A 223 30.07 3.07 -24.71
C PRO A 223 29.24 1.86 -24.28
N ILE A 224 27.92 1.94 -24.28
CA ILE A 224 27.03 0.82 -23.95
C ILE A 224 27.36 -0.39 -24.84
N ASP A 225 27.50 -0.15 -26.13
CA ASP A 225 27.76 -1.22 -27.09
C ASP A 225 29.11 -1.90 -26.86
N ALA A 226 30.11 -1.16 -26.36
CA ALA A 226 31.40 -1.74 -26.01
C ALA A 226 31.27 -2.77 -24.88
N PHE A 227 30.53 -2.46 -23.81
CA PHE A 227 30.29 -3.38 -22.70
C PHE A 227 29.46 -4.60 -23.14
N ILE A 228 28.38 -4.38 -23.89
CA ILE A 228 27.51 -5.46 -24.37
C ILE A 228 28.30 -6.41 -25.31
N ARG A 229 29.02 -5.86 -26.30
CA ARG A 229 29.83 -6.65 -27.25
C ARG A 229 30.95 -7.41 -26.52
N ALA A 230 31.61 -6.81 -25.54
CA ALA A 230 32.63 -7.50 -24.75
C ALA A 230 32.03 -8.76 -24.08
N LYS A 231 30.85 -8.65 -23.48
CA LYS A 231 30.19 -9.76 -22.81
C LYS A 231 29.66 -10.83 -23.79
N LEU A 232 29.10 -10.41 -24.91
CA LEU A 232 28.71 -11.32 -25.99
C LEU A 232 29.89 -12.08 -26.55
N SER A 233 31.02 -11.39 -26.80
CA SER A 233 32.27 -12.01 -27.28
C SER A 233 32.81 -13.04 -26.28
N GLU A 234 32.84 -12.71 -24.97
CA GLU A 234 33.23 -13.68 -23.92
C GLU A 234 32.42 -14.96 -24.00
N LYS A 235 31.13 -14.89 -24.34
CA LYS A 235 30.23 -16.05 -24.44
C LYS A 235 30.14 -16.66 -25.83
N GLY A 236 30.80 -16.08 -26.84
CA GLY A 236 30.73 -16.53 -28.24
C GLY A 236 29.35 -16.31 -28.86
N LEU A 237 28.64 -15.28 -28.43
CA LEU A 237 27.30 -14.90 -28.95
C LEU A 237 27.42 -13.80 -29.99
N PRO A 238 26.67 -13.86 -31.11
CA PRO A 238 26.55 -12.78 -32.07
C PRO A 238 25.62 -11.69 -31.54
N SER A 239 25.73 -10.48 -32.10
CA SER A 239 24.75 -9.40 -31.93
C SER A 239 23.79 -9.40 -33.11
N ALA A 240 22.50 -9.12 -32.86
CA ALA A 240 21.50 -9.00 -33.92
C ALA A 240 21.77 -7.80 -34.83
N PRO A 241 21.34 -7.87 -36.12
CA PRO A 241 21.38 -6.72 -37.00
C PRO A 241 20.43 -5.61 -36.52
N PRO A 242 20.58 -4.39 -37.05
CA PRO A 242 19.64 -3.31 -36.76
C PRO A 242 18.20 -3.66 -37.19
N ALA A 243 17.21 -3.22 -36.42
CA ALA A 243 15.81 -3.28 -36.80
C ALA A 243 15.55 -2.35 -38.00
N ASP A 244 14.50 -2.65 -38.76
CA ASP A 244 14.04 -1.74 -39.83
C ASP A 244 13.51 -0.41 -39.24
N LYS A 245 13.52 0.63 -40.08
CA LYS A 245 13.14 1.98 -39.64
C LYS A 245 11.71 2.06 -39.02
N ARG A 246 10.74 1.31 -39.55
CA ARG A 246 9.34 1.35 -39.05
C ARG A 246 9.24 0.71 -37.70
N THR A 247 9.84 -0.45 -37.49
CA THR A 247 9.94 -1.14 -36.21
C THR A 247 10.63 -0.26 -35.18
N LEU A 248 11.77 0.35 -35.54
CA LEU A 248 12.52 1.23 -34.65
C LEU A 248 11.73 2.47 -34.23
N LEU A 249 11.04 3.14 -35.18
CA LEU A 249 10.20 4.30 -34.88
C LEU A 249 9.04 3.94 -33.96
N ARG A 250 8.35 2.82 -34.24
CA ARG A 250 7.23 2.34 -33.41
C ARG A 250 7.71 2.05 -31.99
N ARG A 251 8.84 1.33 -31.83
CA ARG A 251 9.45 1.07 -30.51
C ARG A 251 9.74 2.37 -29.78
N ALA A 252 10.47 3.31 -30.40
CA ALA A 252 10.87 4.55 -29.77
C ALA A 252 9.68 5.44 -29.38
N THR A 253 8.63 5.50 -30.21
CA THR A 253 7.46 6.34 -29.95
C THR A 253 6.64 5.79 -28.76
N PHE A 254 6.39 4.47 -28.72
CA PHE A 254 5.73 3.85 -27.57
C PHE A 254 6.56 3.94 -26.28
N ASP A 255 7.87 3.80 -26.42
CA ASP A 255 8.79 3.81 -25.27
C ASP A 255 8.82 5.19 -24.58
N LEU A 256 8.95 6.26 -25.38
CA LEU A 256 9.04 7.62 -24.85
C LEU A 256 7.69 8.30 -24.60
N THR A 257 6.64 7.99 -25.38
CA THR A 257 5.35 8.70 -25.28
C THR A 257 4.17 7.81 -24.88
N GLY A 258 4.33 6.49 -24.95
CA GLY A 258 3.26 5.53 -24.71
C GLY A 258 2.18 5.51 -25.80
N LEU A 259 2.42 6.13 -26.97
CA LEU A 259 1.51 6.25 -28.10
C LEU A 259 2.17 5.68 -29.37
N PRO A 260 1.40 5.23 -30.37
CA PRO A 260 1.96 4.85 -31.66
C PRO A 260 2.36 6.10 -32.48
N PRO A 261 3.30 5.95 -33.43
CA PRO A 261 3.59 7.02 -34.37
C PRO A 261 2.43 7.24 -35.33
N THR A 262 2.25 8.47 -35.78
CA THR A 262 1.33 8.80 -36.87
C THR A 262 1.89 8.35 -38.23
N PRO A 263 1.04 8.10 -39.27
CA PRO A 263 1.52 7.82 -40.62
C PRO A 263 2.48 8.89 -41.15
N GLN A 264 2.21 10.17 -40.88
CA GLN A 264 3.06 11.30 -41.27
C GLN A 264 4.45 11.26 -40.65
N GLU A 265 4.55 10.87 -39.35
CA GLU A 265 5.84 10.69 -38.69
C GLU A 265 6.62 9.51 -39.25
N VAL A 266 5.92 8.42 -39.62
CA VAL A 266 6.52 7.29 -40.33
C VAL A 266 7.11 7.71 -41.66
N ASP A 267 6.34 8.40 -42.50
CA ASP A 267 6.76 8.86 -43.82
C ASP A 267 7.94 9.83 -43.70
N ALA A 268 7.88 10.78 -42.77
CA ALA A 268 8.95 11.75 -42.56
C ALA A 268 10.28 11.05 -42.15
N PHE A 269 10.22 10.07 -41.26
CA PHE A 269 11.41 9.32 -40.86
C PHE A 269 11.97 8.43 -41.95
N LEU A 270 11.11 7.80 -42.75
CA LEU A 270 11.53 6.99 -43.90
C LEU A 270 12.19 7.82 -44.97
N ALA A 271 11.70 9.04 -45.19
CA ALA A 271 12.19 9.96 -46.18
C ALA A 271 13.50 10.67 -45.80
N ASP A 272 13.87 10.68 -44.50
CA ASP A 272 15.13 11.29 -44.04
C ASP A 272 16.31 10.35 -44.28
N PRO A 273 17.23 10.67 -45.21
CA PRO A 273 18.42 9.86 -45.48
C PRO A 273 19.61 10.17 -44.57
N SER A 274 19.47 11.15 -43.65
CA SER A 274 20.64 11.57 -42.82
C SER A 274 20.99 10.52 -41.80
N PRO A 275 22.30 10.38 -41.45
CA PRO A 275 22.73 9.50 -40.39
C PRO A 275 22.08 9.81 -39.02
N GLU A 276 21.73 11.08 -38.80
CA GLU A 276 21.11 11.61 -37.58
C GLU A 276 19.58 11.52 -37.59
N ALA A 277 18.97 10.86 -38.60
CA ALA A 277 17.50 10.79 -38.72
C ALA A 277 16.85 10.25 -37.46
N PHE A 278 17.43 9.21 -36.83
CA PHE A 278 16.91 8.64 -35.60
C PHE A 278 17.15 9.55 -34.37
N ASP A 279 18.26 10.26 -34.33
CA ASP A 279 18.55 11.25 -33.30
C ASP A 279 17.51 12.37 -33.27
N LYS A 280 17.09 12.85 -34.45
CA LYS A 280 15.99 13.84 -34.60
C LYS A 280 14.68 13.30 -34.07
N VAL A 281 14.39 12.01 -34.27
CA VAL A 281 13.21 11.36 -33.71
C VAL A 281 13.29 11.35 -32.19
N ILE A 282 14.41 10.95 -31.59
CA ILE A 282 14.59 10.94 -30.13
C ILE A 282 14.35 12.34 -29.55
N GLU A 283 14.97 13.38 -30.09
CA GLU A 283 14.82 14.74 -29.59
C GLU A 283 13.36 15.24 -29.68
N ARG A 284 12.69 14.95 -30.80
CA ARG A 284 11.26 15.28 -30.96
C ARG A 284 10.39 14.61 -29.93
N LEU A 285 10.61 13.32 -29.64
CA LEU A 285 9.86 12.56 -28.66
C LEU A 285 10.14 13.04 -27.23
N LEU A 286 11.39 13.35 -26.88
CA LEU A 286 11.78 13.91 -25.57
C LEU A 286 11.23 15.33 -25.36
N ALA A 287 10.96 16.08 -26.41
CA ALA A 287 10.32 17.40 -26.36
C ALA A 287 8.78 17.32 -26.29
N SER A 288 8.19 16.16 -26.54
CA SER A 288 6.74 15.96 -26.47
C SER A 288 6.25 16.03 -25.04
N PRO A 289 5.11 16.72 -24.77
CA PRO A 289 4.50 16.73 -23.43
C PRO A 289 4.03 15.33 -23.00
N HIS A 290 3.81 14.42 -23.94
CA HIS A 290 3.43 13.03 -23.70
C HIS A 290 4.59 12.18 -23.16
N TYR A 291 5.84 12.65 -23.25
CA TYR A 291 6.98 12.03 -22.60
C TYR A 291 6.79 11.97 -21.09
N GLY A 292 6.49 13.10 -20.46
CA GLY A 292 6.25 13.12 -19.00
C GLY A 292 5.08 12.26 -18.58
N GLU A 293 3.99 12.15 -19.36
CA GLU A 293 2.87 11.25 -19.05
C GLU A 293 3.30 9.78 -19.06
N ARG A 294 4.12 9.36 -20.01
CA ARG A 294 4.61 7.98 -20.09
C ARG A 294 5.58 7.68 -18.96
N TRP A 295 6.59 8.51 -18.76
CA TRP A 295 7.63 8.26 -17.76
C TRP A 295 7.18 8.51 -16.33
N ALA A 296 6.22 9.42 -16.12
CA ALA A 296 5.51 9.53 -14.85
C ALA A 296 4.77 8.24 -14.49
N ARG A 297 4.16 7.53 -15.46
CA ARG A 297 3.46 6.28 -15.17
C ARG A 297 4.38 5.25 -14.54
N HIS A 298 5.60 5.09 -15.06
CA HIS A 298 6.60 4.21 -14.50
C HIS A 298 6.95 4.58 -13.05
N TRP A 299 7.12 5.87 -12.77
CA TRP A 299 7.41 6.34 -11.42
C TRP A 299 6.22 6.19 -10.47
N LEU A 300 5.01 6.40 -10.95
CA LEU A 300 3.79 6.27 -10.14
C LEU A 300 3.54 4.83 -9.67
N ASP A 301 4.03 3.82 -10.39
CA ASP A 301 4.04 2.43 -9.92
C ASP A 301 5.01 2.25 -8.74
N VAL A 302 6.21 2.82 -8.85
CA VAL A 302 7.20 2.82 -7.75
C VAL A 302 6.68 3.59 -6.53
N ALA A 303 5.94 4.67 -6.76
CA ALA A 303 5.32 5.48 -5.72
C ALA A 303 3.98 4.92 -5.20
N ARG A 304 3.51 3.75 -5.66
CA ARG A 304 2.20 3.14 -5.32
C ARG A 304 1.06 4.15 -5.36
N TYR A 305 1.01 4.96 -6.42
CA TYR A 305 -0.01 5.99 -6.60
C TYR A 305 -1.41 5.40 -6.68
N ALA A 306 -2.35 6.05 -5.98
CA ALA A 306 -3.78 5.81 -6.13
C ALA A 306 -4.59 7.06 -5.77
N ASP A 307 -5.84 7.12 -6.25
CA ASP A 307 -6.81 8.17 -5.95
C ASP A 307 -7.70 7.81 -4.74
N SER A 308 -7.42 6.72 -4.03
CA SER A 308 -8.12 6.29 -2.82
C SER A 308 -7.20 5.62 -1.81
N ASN A 309 -7.65 5.58 -0.53
CA ASN A 309 -6.89 4.98 0.55
C ASN A 309 -6.75 3.45 0.41
N GLY A 310 -7.80 2.76 0.00
CA GLY A 310 -7.89 1.31 0.13
C GLY A 310 -8.19 0.87 1.56
N MET A 311 -7.87 -0.37 1.88
CA MET A 311 -8.15 -1.02 3.17
C MET A 311 -9.66 -1.04 3.51
N ASP A 312 -10.01 -1.14 4.80
CA ASP A 312 -11.40 -1.24 5.26
C ASP A 312 -12.20 0.06 5.01
N GLU A 313 -11.51 1.20 5.09
CA GLU A 313 -12.08 2.54 4.92
C GLU A 313 -11.56 3.17 3.63
N ASN A 314 -12.13 2.76 2.50
CA ASN A 314 -11.70 3.25 1.19
C ASN A 314 -12.29 4.63 0.89
N ILE A 315 -11.61 5.67 1.33
CA ILE A 315 -11.95 7.06 1.08
C ILE A 315 -11.18 7.65 -0.10
N ALA A 316 -11.79 8.59 -0.79
CA ALA A 316 -11.18 9.30 -1.90
C ALA A 316 -10.02 10.20 -1.46
N PHE A 317 -8.90 10.08 -2.15
CA PHE A 317 -7.78 11.02 -2.12
C PHE A 317 -7.98 12.09 -3.19
N GLY A 318 -8.98 12.96 -2.99
CA GLY A 318 -9.42 13.93 -3.99
C GLY A 318 -8.36 14.93 -4.43
N ASN A 319 -7.23 15.02 -3.71
CA ASN A 319 -6.08 15.87 -4.02
C ASN A 319 -4.83 15.08 -4.50
N ALA A 320 -4.91 13.76 -4.67
CA ALA A 320 -3.79 12.93 -5.12
C ALA A 320 -3.27 13.33 -6.51
N TRP A 321 -4.16 13.78 -7.40
CA TRP A 321 -3.81 14.22 -8.74
C TRP A 321 -2.70 15.27 -8.80
N ARG A 322 -2.54 16.09 -7.75
CA ARG A 322 -1.48 17.11 -7.68
C ARG A 322 -0.09 16.49 -7.63
N TYR A 323 0.06 15.34 -6.93
CA TYR A 323 1.31 14.59 -6.94
C TYR A 323 1.58 13.96 -8.31
N ARG A 324 0.56 13.34 -8.94
CA ARG A 324 0.70 12.80 -10.32
C ARG A 324 1.14 13.89 -11.30
N ASP A 325 0.48 15.05 -11.26
CA ASP A 325 0.79 16.18 -12.15
C ASP A 325 2.18 16.77 -11.88
N TYR A 326 2.61 16.80 -10.62
CA TYR A 326 3.99 17.14 -10.27
C TYR A 326 4.98 16.16 -10.93
N VAL A 327 4.74 14.86 -10.85
CA VAL A 327 5.63 13.86 -11.45
C VAL A 327 5.70 14.03 -12.97
N VAL A 328 4.55 14.24 -13.64
CA VAL A 328 4.51 14.51 -15.10
C VAL A 328 5.33 15.73 -15.47
N ARG A 329 5.18 16.84 -14.74
CA ARG A 329 5.98 18.06 -15.00
C ARG A 329 7.46 17.82 -14.74
N ALA A 330 7.82 17.17 -13.65
CA ALA A 330 9.21 16.89 -13.30
C ALA A 330 9.95 16.11 -14.40
N PHE A 331 9.32 15.11 -15.01
CA PHE A 331 9.90 14.40 -16.16
C PHE A 331 9.94 15.27 -17.42
N ASN A 332 8.90 16.03 -17.73
CA ASN A 332 8.88 16.90 -18.90
C ASN A 332 9.98 17.98 -18.84
N GLU A 333 10.21 18.54 -17.67
CA GLU A 333 11.24 19.55 -17.40
C GLU A 333 12.63 18.97 -17.22
N ASP A 334 12.78 17.64 -17.26
CA ASP A 334 14.02 16.92 -16.96
C ASP A 334 14.63 17.33 -15.61
N LYS A 335 13.78 17.40 -14.57
CA LYS A 335 14.21 17.74 -13.21
C LYS A 335 15.33 16.78 -12.78
N PRO A 336 16.50 17.28 -12.30
CA PRO A 336 17.56 16.42 -11.80
C PRO A 336 17.04 15.41 -10.77
N PHE A 337 17.37 14.14 -10.94
CA PHE A 337 16.80 13.07 -10.12
C PHE A 337 17.17 13.18 -8.63
N ASP A 338 18.32 13.72 -8.30
CA ASP A 338 18.73 14.03 -6.91
C ASP A 338 17.80 15.08 -6.27
N GLN A 339 17.41 16.12 -7.03
CA GLN A 339 16.42 17.10 -6.61
C GLN A 339 15.04 16.47 -6.52
N PHE A 340 14.63 15.70 -7.52
CA PHE A 340 13.34 14.98 -7.54
C PHE A 340 13.18 14.07 -6.32
N LEU A 341 14.23 13.30 -5.96
CA LEU A 341 14.27 12.49 -4.75
C LEU A 341 14.15 13.36 -3.49
N THR A 342 14.93 14.44 -3.42
CA THR A 342 14.97 15.33 -2.26
C THR A 342 13.60 15.96 -2.01
N GLU A 343 12.91 16.41 -3.05
CA GLU A 343 11.56 16.98 -2.97
C GLU A 343 10.53 15.95 -2.47
N GLN A 344 10.61 14.70 -2.90
CA GLN A 344 9.65 13.66 -2.48
C GLN A 344 9.81 13.25 -1.01
N VAL A 345 11.02 13.29 -0.46
CA VAL A 345 11.28 12.91 0.93
C VAL A 345 11.18 14.11 1.88
N ALA A 346 11.50 15.30 1.43
CA ALA A 346 11.66 16.48 2.29
C ALA A 346 11.22 17.81 1.64
N GLY A 347 10.34 17.78 0.65
CA GLY A 347 9.90 18.98 -0.09
C GLY A 347 9.26 20.04 0.79
N ASP A 348 8.56 19.64 1.85
CA ASP A 348 7.98 20.55 2.85
C ASP A 348 9.02 21.29 3.69
N LEU A 349 10.28 20.83 3.69
CA LEU A 349 11.43 21.42 4.40
C LEU A 349 12.31 22.28 3.48
N LEU A 350 12.00 22.32 2.18
CA LEU A 350 12.65 23.17 1.19
C LEU A 350 11.97 24.55 1.11
N PRO A 351 12.55 25.54 0.38
CA PRO A 351 11.84 26.79 0.09
C PRO A 351 10.45 26.52 -0.47
N ARG A 352 9.45 27.19 0.10
CA ARG A 352 8.04 26.88 -0.17
C ARG A 352 7.67 27.06 -1.64
N SER A 353 7.23 25.96 -2.27
CA SER A 353 6.57 25.92 -3.56
C SER A 353 5.45 24.88 -3.53
N GLU A 354 4.46 25.03 -4.41
CA GLU A 354 3.38 24.03 -4.52
C GLU A 354 3.93 22.69 -4.99
N ASP A 355 4.91 22.70 -5.89
CA ASP A 355 5.56 21.50 -6.42
C ASP A 355 6.34 20.74 -5.33
N ALA A 356 7.12 21.44 -4.52
CA ALA A 356 7.87 20.82 -3.42
C ALA A 356 6.94 20.21 -2.36
N LEU A 357 5.79 20.85 -2.10
CA LEU A 357 4.76 20.31 -1.23
C LEU A 357 4.07 19.09 -1.87
N ALA A 358 3.71 19.18 -3.17
CA ALA A 358 3.06 18.09 -3.89
C ALA A 358 3.97 16.86 -4.00
N ALA A 359 5.28 17.06 -4.13
CA ALA A 359 6.28 15.99 -4.16
C ALA A 359 6.20 15.08 -2.92
N THR A 360 5.94 15.64 -1.73
CA THR A 360 5.80 14.86 -0.48
C THR A 360 4.53 13.99 -0.45
N GLY A 361 3.65 14.08 -1.44
CA GLY A 361 2.61 13.12 -1.73
C GLY A 361 3.13 11.69 -1.81
N PHE A 362 4.39 11.51 -2.22
CA PHE A 362 5.10 10.23 -2.16
C PHE A 362 5.02 9.55 -0.80
N LEU A 363 5.13 10.31 0.30
CA LEU A 363 5.02 9.82 1.68
C LEU A 363 3.56 9.75 2.17
N ALA A 364 2.66 10.54 1.57
CA ALA A 364 1.29 10.71 2.04
C ALA A 364 0.31 9.69 1.44
N LEU A 365 0.58 9.19 0.22
CA LEU A 365 -0.36 8.39 -0.59
C LEU A 365 -0.40 6.89 -0.27
N GLY A 366 0.34 6.39 0.73
CA GLY A 366 0.31 4.99 1.14
C GLY A 366 -1.06 4.54 1.66
N ALA A 367 -1.37 3.26 1.48
CA ALA A 367 -2.57 2.65 2.05
C ALA A 367 -2.48 2.56 3.58
N ARG A 368 -3.58 2.89 4.30
CA ARG A 368 -3.58 3.00 5.76
C ARG A 368 -4.87 2.45 6.36
N VAL A 369 -4.79 1.82 7.53
CA VAL A 369 -5.97 1.43 8.32
C VAL A 369 -6.45 2.66 9.09
N LEU A 370 -7.23 3.53 8.43
CA LEU A 370 -7.59 4.86 8.95
C LEU A 370 -8.44 4.81 10.23
N ALA A 371 -9.19 3.74 10.45
CA ALA A 371 -10.04 3.54 11.63
C ALA A 371 -9.31 2.85 12.80
N GLU A 372 -7.98 2.55 12.69
CA GLU A 372 -7.21 1.94 13.78
C GLU A 372 -7.36 2.73 15.08
N PRO A 373 -7.92 2.13 16.16
CA PRO A 373 -8.14 2.86 17.41
C PRO A 373 -6.84 3.18 18.15
N ASP A 374 -5.80 2.36 17.98
CA ASP A 374 -4.50 2.55 18.61
C ASP A 374 -3.62 3.47 17.76
N MET A 375 -3.49 4.71 18.22
CA MET A 375 -2.71 5.74 17.52
C MET A 375 -1.24 5.39 17.40
N GLN A 376 -0.65 4.73 18.41
CA GLN A 376 0.77 4.40 18.39
C GLN A 376 1.03 3.31 17.36
N LYS A 377 0.14 2.34 17.29
CA LYS A 377 0.18 1.31 16.23
C LYS A 377 0.06 1.92 14.86
N LEU A 378 -0.98 2.75 14.63
CA LEU A 378 -1.21 3.41 13.34
C LEU A 378 0.00 4.24 12.87
N GLU A 379 0.59 5.03 13.77
CA GLU A 379 1.76 5.86 13.43
C GLU A 379 2.97 4.98 13.06
N MET A 380 3.20 3.88 13.78
CA MET A 380 4.29 2.95 13.46
C MET A 380 4.05 2.18 12.16
N ASP A 381 2.80 1.86 11.83
CA ASP A 381 2.46 1.19 10.58
C ASP A 381 2.63 2.13 9.38
N ILE A 382 2.31 3.43 9.54
CA ILE A 382 2.59 4.47 8.54
C ILE A 382 4.09 4.64 8.31
N ILE A 383 4.89 4.68 9.39
CA ILE A 383 6.35 4.80 9.31
C ILE A 383 6.96 3.59 8.60
N ASP A 384 6.48 2.40 8.92
CA ASP A 384 6.94 1.16 8.31
C ASP A 384 6.68 1.14 6.80
N GLU A 385 5.48 1.53 6.40
CA GLU A 385 5.09 1.68 4.99
C GLU A 385 5.96 2.71 4.25
N GLN A 386 6.21 3.87 4.87
CA GLN A 386 7.06 4.92 4.30
C GLN A 386 8.51 4.46 4.14
N LEU A 387 9.07 3.78 5.15
CA LEU A 387 10.46 3.29 5.10
C LEU A 387 10.62 2.15 4.09
N ASP A 388 9.67 1.22 4.01
CA ASP A 388 9.71 0.14 3.01
C ASP A 388 9.60 0.69 1.58
N THR A 389 8.74 1.69 1.38
CA THR A 389 8.60 2.39 0.10
C THR A 389 9.88 3.12 -0.29
N ILE A 390 10.49 3.90 0.61
CA ILE A 390 11.76 4.59 0.37
C ILE A 390 12.88 3.59 0.07
N GLY A 391 12.95 2.52 0.89
CA GLY A 391 13.92 1.45 0.72
C GLY A 391 13.88 0.85 -0.68
N LYS A 392 12.72 0.43 -1.12
CA LYS A 392 12.51 -0.15 -2.46
C LYS A 392 12.71 0.90 -3.56
N ALA A 393 12.13 2.10 -3.41
CA ALA A 393 12.14 3.12 -4.47
C ALA A 393 13.53 3.66 -4.78
N PHE A 394 14.33 3.96 -3.77
CA PHE A 394 15.60 4.66 -3.94
C PHE A 394 16.84 3.80 -3.67
N MET A 395 16.72 2.79 -2.82
CA MET A 395 17.86 1.97 -2.40
C MET A 395 17.76 0.51 -2.89
N GLY A 396 16.64 0.07 -3.46
CA GLY A 396 16.43 -1.33 -3.82
C GLY A 396 16.55 -2.26 -2.61
N MET A 397 16.02 -1.87 -1.44
CA MET A 397 16.15 -2.60 -0.17
C MET A 397 14.80 -2.80 0.50
N THR A 398 14.58 -3.95 1.11
CA THR A 398 13.37 -4.31 1.84
C THR A 398 13.50 -3.94 3.32
N LEU A 399 13.28 -2.67 3.67
CA LEU A 399 13.46 -2.19 5.05
C LEU A 399 12.36 -2.63 6.01
N GLY A 400 11.13 -2.87 5.56
CA GLY A 400 10.02 -3.31 6.41
C GLY A 400 10.30 -4.62 7.15
N CYS A 401 11.12 -5.54 6.58
CA CYS A 401 11.52 -6.78 7.25
C CYS A 401 12.30 -6.54 8.54
N VAL A 402 12.95 -5.37 8.69
CA VAL A 402 13.87 -5.05 9.80
C VAL A 402 13.14 -4.50 11.02
N ARG A 403 11.85 -4.17 10.91
CA ARG A 403 11.03 -3.72 12.03
C ARG A 403 11.04 -4.68 13.23
N CYS A 404 11.03 -5.99 12.96
CA CYS A 404 10.85 -7.01 14.00
C CYS A 404 12.14 -7.68 14.47
N HIS A 405 13.17 -7.74 13.64
CA HIS A 405 14.45 -8.40 13.89
C HIS A 405 15.50 -7.86 12.91
N ASP A 406 16.76 -8.11 13.14
CA ASP A 406 17.82 -7.83 12.17
C ASP A 406 17.48 -8.47 10.82
N HIS A 407 17.79 -7.79 9.70
CA HIS A 407 17.48 -8.33 8.38
C HIS A 407 18.04 -9.74 8.20
N LYS A 408 17.18 -10.66 7.74
CA LYS A 408 17.53 -12.09 7.69
C LYS A 408 18.76 -12.38 6.83
N PHE A 409 18.96 -11.63 5.77
CA PHE A 409 19.98 -11.85 4.74
C PHE A 409 20.94 -10.68 4.60
N ASP A 410 20.45 -9.47 4.60
CA ASP A 410 21.23 -8.26 4.38
C ASP A 410 21.85 -7.73 5.68
N PRO A 411 22.95 -7.01 5.61
CA PRO A 411 23.66 -6.50 6.79
C PRO A 411 23.02 -5.19 7.32
N ILE A 412 21.71 -5.24 7.58
CA ILE A 412 20.93 -4.13 8.14
C ILE A 412 20.37 -4.57 9.50
N THR A 413 20.67 -3.82 10.53
CA THR A 413 20.27 -4.14 11.89
C THR A 413 18.90 -3.56 12.23
N GLN A 414 18.22 -4.16 13.23
CA GLN A 414 17.00 -3.58 13.77
C GLN A 414 17.25 -2.16 14.34
N GLU A 415 18.46 -1.90 14.84
CA GLU A 415 18.87 -0.57 15.29
C GLU A 415 18.89 0.45 14.16
N ASP A 416 19.39 0.07 12.97
CA ASP A 416 19.34 0.94 11.77
C ASP A 416 17.90 1.30 11.40
N TYR A 417 16.96 0.33 11.48
CA TYR A 417 15.55 0.58 11.22
C TYR A 417 14.97 1.62 12.20
N TYR A 418 15.20 1.44 13.53
CA TYR A 418 14.67 2.39 14.50
C TYR A 418 15.39 3.74 14.50
N ALA A 419 16.62 3.79 14.03
CA ALA A 419 17.32 5.06 13.77
C ALA A 419 16.63 5.86 12.64
N LEU A 420 16.23 5.20 11.53
CA LEU A 420 15.42 5.80 10.47
C LEU A 420 14.00 6.11 10.95
N ALA A 421 13.34 5.17 11.62
CA ALA A 421 11.99 5.35 12.14
C ALA A 421 11.88 6.57 13.07
N GLY A 422 12.93 6.89 13.85
CA GLY A 422 13.01 8.09 14.66
C GLY A 422 12.96 9.40 13.86
N ILE A 423 13.46 9.42 12.64
CA ILE A 423 13.34 10.55 11.70
C ILE A 423 11.86 10.73 11.31
N PHE A 424 11.19 9.66 10.89
CA PHE A 424 9.80 9.68 10.43
C PHE A 424 8.80 9.82 11.59
N ARG A 425 9.15 9.38 12.81
CA ARG A 425 8.35 9.64 14.03
C ARG A 425 8.24 11.12 14.37
N SER A 426 9.18 11.93 13.88
CA SER A 426 9.17 13.38 13.98
C SER A 426 8.40 14.07 12.84
N THR A 427 7.68 13.29 12.02
CA THR A 427 6.94 13.76 10.83
C THR A 427 5.45 13.55 11.03
N ARG A 428 4.66 14.60 10.80
CA ARG A 428 3.21 14.54 10.83
C ARG A 428 2.69 14.03 9.49
N SER A 429 2.07 12.86 9.52
CA SER A 429 1.43 12.21 8.37
C SER A 429 -0.09 12.15 8.47
N LEU A 430 -0.66 12.55 9.61
CA LEU A 430 -2.10 12.53 9.86
C LEU A 430 -2.61 13.95 10.14
N ALA A 431 -3.83 14.21 9.68
CA ALA A 431 -4.57 15.44 9.98
C ALA A 431 -5.08 15.43 11.44
N THR A 432 -5.41 16.59 11.97
CA THR A 432 -6.10 16.73 13.26
C THR A 432 -7.59 16.44 13.13
N GLU A 433 -8.18 16.70 11.97
CA GLU A 433 -9.56 16.40 11.63
C GLU A 433 -9.78 14.91 11.47
N LYS A 434 -10.97 14.46 11.88
CA LYS A 434 -11.39 13.06 11.78
C LYS A 434 -12.89 12.96 11.52
N MET A 435 -13.32 11.84 10.99
CA MET A 435 -14.74 11.51 10.81
C MET A 435 -15.05 10.26 11.67
N GLY A 436 -15.64 10.47 12.83
CA GLY A 436 -15.82 9.39 13.81
C GLY A 436 -14.48 8.79 14.25
N ALA A 437 -14.24 7.51 13.98
CA ALA A 437 -12.98 6.82 14.24
C ALA A 437 -11.93 7.05 13.14
N ILE A 438 -12.36 7.46 11.94
CA ILE A 438 -11.52 7.58 10.75
C ILE A 438 -10.64 8.82 10.86
N LYS A 439 -9.33 8.63 10.72
CA LYS A 439 -8.30 9.66 10.70
C LYS A 439 -7.89 9.91 9.26
N PHE A 440 -7.68 11.17 8.89
CA PHE A 440 -7.32 11.53 7.53
C PHE A 440 -5.81 11.69 7.37
N ALA A 441 -5.31 11.48 6.15
CA ALA A 441 -3.95 11.88 5.79
C ALA A 441 -3.80 13.41 5.94
N TYR A 442 -2.61 13.86 6.31
CA TYR A 442 -2.29 15.27 6.40
C TYR A 442 -2.31 15.92 5.01
N GLU A 443 -2.90 17.10 4.93
CA GLU A 443 -2.93 17.94 3.73
C GLU A 443 -2.53 19.36 4.08
N HIS A 444 -1.73 19.94 3.22
CA HIS A 444 -1.39 21.36 3.29
C HIS A 444 -2.46 22.18 2.59
N SER A 445 -3.12 23.08 3.32
CA SER A 445 -4.17 23.95 2.75
C SER A 445 -3.58 25.01 1.81
N LEU A 446 -4.17 25.13 0.62
CA LEU A 446 -3.95 26.21 -0.34
C LEU A 446 -5.08 27.24 -0.33
N ALA A 447 -6.08 27.05 0.53
CA ALA A 447 -7.24 27.92 0.58
C ALA A 447 -6.87 29.35 1.01
N THR A 448 -7.46 30.32 0.32
CA THR A 448 -7.32 31.74 0.71
C THR A 448 -8.07 32.02 2.02
N PRO A 449 -7.75 33.12 2.74
CA PRO A 449 -8.48 33.50 3.92
C PRO A 449 -10.00 33.61 3.66
N GLU A 450 -10.40 34.14 2.50
CA GLU A 450 -11.81 34.31 2.11
C GLU A 450 -12.51 32.96 1.94
N GLN A 451 -11.83 31.99 1.33
CA GLN A 451 -12.32 30.60 1.18
C GLN A 451 -12.47 29.91 2.53
N LEU A 452 -11.53 30.12 3.45
CA LEU A 452 -11.59 29.59 4.81
C LEU A 452 -12.73 30.19 5.60
N ASP A 453 -12.99 31.49 5.47
CA ASP A 453 -14.08 32.16 6.14
C ASP A 453 -15.46 31.77 5.54
N ALA A 454 -15.52 31.56 4.21
CA ALA A 454 -16.71 31.00 3.56
C ALA A 454 -17.02 29.60 4.08
N LYS A 455 -15.99 28.76 4.27
CA LYS A 455 -16.14 27.41 4.84
C LYS A 455 -16.59 27.44 6.28
N LYS A 456 -16.02 28.30 7.13
CA LYS A 456 -16.45 28.48 8.51
C LYS A 456 -17.93 28.90 8.60
N LYS A 457 -18.34 29.87 7.75
CA LYS A 457 -19.73 30.28 7.67
C LYS A 457 -20.63 29.11 7.27
N PHE A 458 -20.25 28.38 6.21
CA PHE A 458 -20.99 27.21 5.75
C PHE A 458 -21.15 26.17 6.87
N ASP A 459 -20.06 25.86 7.62
CA ASP A 459 -20.09 24.90 8.72
C ASP A 459 -20.97 25.34 9.87
N ALA A 460 -20.98 26.65 10.18
CA ALA A 460 -21.87 27.25 11.15
C ALA A 460 -23.34 27.14 10.72
N ASP A 461 -23.64 27.45 9.46
CA ASP A 461 -24.99 27.36 8.89
C ASP A 461 -25.49 25.92 8.85
N LEU A 462 -24.62 24.96 8.47
CA LEU A 462 -24.93 23.53 8.48
C LEU A 462 -25.20 23.02 9.89
N LYS A 463 -24.41 23.45 10.88
CA LYS A 463 -24.62 23.12 12.28
C LYS A 463 -25.96 23.68 12.79
N ALA A 464 -26.31 24.91 12.41
CA ALA A 464 -27.56 25.52 12.76
C ALA A 464 -28.76 24.74 12.16
N LYS A 465 -28.73 24.41 10.88
CA LYS A 465 -29.77 23.60 10.22
C LYS A 465 -29.95 22.20 10.88
N LYS A 466 -28.86 21.52 11.19
CA LYS A 466 -28.92 20.21 11.92
C LYS A 466 -29.51 20.37 13.32
N ALA A 467 -29.16 21.45 14.01
CA ALA A 467 -29.73 21.77 15.33
C ALA A 467 -31.23 22.07 15.24
N GLU A 468 -31.68 22.73 14.17
CA GLU A 468 -33.10 23.01 13.91
C GLU A 468 -33.92 21.73 13.74
N VAL A 469 -33.43 20.77 12.92
CA VAL A 469 -34.06 19.45 12.78
C VAL A 469 -34.15 18.73 14.12
N ALA A 470 -33.05 18.69 14.86
CA ALA A 470 -32.99 18.03 16.17
C ALA A 470 -33.94 18.70 17.20
N ALA A 471 -33.98 20.01 17.21
CA ALA A 471 -34.87 20.78 18.09
C ALA A 471 -36.36 20.56 17.73
N PHE A 472 -36.71 20.56 16.45
CA PHE A 472 -38.04 20.27 15.97
C PHE A 472 -38.48 18.86 16.38
N THR A 473 -37.63 17.82 16.13
CA THR A 473 -37.90 16.44 16.53
C THR A 473 -38.06 16.30 18.05
N ALA A 474 -37.14 16.89 18.81
CA ALA A 474 -37.23 16.86 20.28
C ALA A 474 -38.51 17.55 20.81
N LYS A 475 -38.90 18.67 20.19
CA LYS A 475 -40.14 19.36 20.54
C LYS A 475 -41.37 18.48 20.27
N ALA A 476 -41.44 17.88 19.07
CA ALA A 476 -42.55 17.00 18.70
C ALA A 476 -42.67 15.82 19.67
N ARG A 477 -41.53 15.17 20.00
CA ARG A 477 -41.50 14.08 21.01
C ARG A 477 -41.91 14.56 22.40
N SER A 478 -41.54 15.78 22.79
CA SER A 478 -41.94 16.38 24.08
C SER A 478 -43.43 16.65 24.12
N GLU A 479 -44.07 17.10 23.03
CA GLU A 479 -45.50 17.29 22.91
C GLU A 479 -46.28 15.96 23.04
N VAL A 480 -45.83 14.90 22.40
CA VAL A 480 -46.36 13.56 22.60
C VAL A 480 -46.23 13.13 24.06
N LYS A 481 -45.01 13.28 24.63
CA LYS A 481 -44.75 12.95 26.03
C LYS A 481 -45.70 13.70 26.99
N ALA A 482 -45.92 15.02 26.74
CA ALA A 482 -46.86 15.82 27.53
C ALA A 482 -48.32 15.33 27.36
N GLY A 483 -48.67 14.81 26.20
CA GLY A 483 -49.96 14.11 25.98
C GLY A 483 -50.10 12.87 26.88
N LEU A 484 -49.09 12.00 26.83
CA LEU A 484 -49.05 10.77 27.67
C LEU A 484 -49.13 11.10 29.16
N GLN A 485 -48.42 12.13 29.62
CA GLN A 485 -48.40 12.55 31.02
C GLN A 485 -49.79 12.95 31.54
N ARG A 486 -50.64 13.59 30.70
CA ARG A 486 -52.00 13.90 31.05
C ARG A 486 -52.89 12.67 31.27
N HIS A 487 -52.58 11.57 30.57
CA HIS A 487 -53.31 10.28 30.62
C HIS A 487 -52.53 9.23 31.42
N ALA A 488 -51.56 9.65 32.27
CA ALA A 488 -50.68 8.72 32.99
C ALA A 488 -51.46 7.73 33.88
N ALA A 489 -52.56 8.19 34.51
CA ALA A 489 -53.40 7.32 35.32
C ALA A 489 -54.13 6.25 34.46
N ASP A 490 -54.53 6.61 33.24
CA ASP A 490 -55.15 5.69 32.29
C ASP A 490 -54.14 4.62 31.82
N TYR A 491 -52.89 5.00 31.54
CA TYR A 491 -51.84 4.05 31.21
C TYR A 491 -51.52 3.10 32.34
N LEU A 492 -51.47 3.57 33.59
CA LEU A 492 -51.30 2.68 34.75
C LEU A 492 -52.52 1.77 34.96
N ALA A 493 -53.73 2.25 34.70
CA ALA A 493 -54.97 1.47 34.80
C ALA A 493 -55.00 0.37 33.72
N ALA A 494 -54.67 0.69 32.48
CA ALA A 494 -54.56 -0.28 31.40
C ALA A 494 -53.45 -1.32 31.67
N ALA A 495 -52.28 -0.88 32.17
CA ALA A 495 -51.17 -1.75 32.55
C ALA A 495 -51.56 -2.77 33.68
N ALA A 496 -52.53 -2.44 34.53
CA ALA A 496 -53.04 -3.34 35.56
C ALA A 496 -53.89 -4.52 34.99
N LEU A 497 -54.36 -4.40 33.75
CA LEU A 497 -55.07 -5.49 33.06
C LEU A 497 -54.11 -6.55 32.49
N LEU A 498 -52.85 -6.17 32.29
CA LEU A 498 -51.84 -7.02 31.63
C LEU A 498 -51.28 -8.10 32.53
N PRO A 499 -51.10 -9.36 32.04
CA PRO A 499 -50.34 -10.39 32.76
C PRO A 499 -48.85 -10.00 32.91
N ALA A 500 -48.14 -10.69 33.80
CA ALA A 500 -46.71 -10.42 34.05
C ALA A 500 -45.81 -10.58 32.81
N ASN A 501 -46.18 -11.45 31.89
CA ASN A 501 -45.47 -11.67 30.63
C ASN A 501 -46.30 -11.21 29.42
N ALA A 502 -46.89 -10.03 29.52
CA ALA A 502 -47.79 -9.49 28.50
C ALA A 502 -47.10 -9.34 27.15
N THR A 503 -47.82 -9.65 26.10
CA THR A 503 -47.46 -9.41 24.69
C THR A 503 -48.04 -8.07 24.22
N LEU A 504 -47.63 -7.62 23.04
CA LEU A 504 -48.21 -6.44 22.40
C LEU A 504 -49.69 -6.63 22.15
N ALA A 505 -50.13 -7.84 21.74
CA ALA A 505 -51.54 -8.14 21.52
C ALA A 505 -52.41 -8.04 22.82
N ASP A 506 -51.83 -8.39 23.96
CA ASP A 506 -52.47 -8.17 25.27
C ASP A 506 -52.62 -6.67 25.58
N ALA A 507 -51.59 -5.87 25.26
CA ALA A 507 -51.61 -4.42 25.42
C ALA A 507 -52.59 -3.75 24.46
N GLU A 508 -52.66 -4.17 23.20
CA GLU A 508 -53.66 -3.70 22.24
C GLU A 508 -55.08 -3.95 22.76
N SER A 509 -55.32 -5.14 23.35
CA SER A 509 -56.60 -5.47 23.95
C SER A 509 -56.92 -4.60 25.16
N ALA A 510 -55.96 -4.29 26.02
CA ALA A 510 -56.09 -3.43 27.19
C ALA A 510 -56.24 -1.94 26.82
N ALA A 511 -55.63 -1.49 25.75
CA ALA A 511 -55.69 -0.11 25.22
C ALA A 511 -57.01 0.16 24.46
N LYS A 512 -57.69 -0.92 23.96
CA LYS A 512 -58.87 -0.83 23.12
C LYS A 512 -60.06 -0.22 23.89
N GLY A 513 -60.55 0.91 23.45
CA GLY A 513 -61.65 1.65 24.08
C GLY A 513 -61.25 2.79 25.00
N ALA A 514 -59.92 2.98 25.25
CA ALA A 514 -59.37 4.10 26.02
C ALA A 514 -58.48 5.03 25.17
N GLU A 515 -58.41 4.76 23.87
CA GLU A 515 -57.53 5.53 22.92
C GLU A 515 -56.09 5.66 23.39
N LEU A 516 -55.57 4.62 24.05
CA LEU A 516 -54.18 4.56 24.55
C LEU A 516 -53.27 3.87 23.57
N ASP A 517 -51.99 4.26 23.58
CA ASP A 517 -50.92 3.60 22.83
C ASP A 517 -50.55 2.29 23.50
N ALA A 518 -50.64 1.18 22.74
CA ALA A 518 -50.42 -0.17 23.24
C ALA A 518 -48.94 -0.42 23.60
N ASP A 519 -47.98 0.16 22.86
CA ASP A 519 -46.57 0.05 23.16
C ASP A 519 -46.21 0.75 24.46
N ILE A 520 -46.79 1.89 24.75
CA ILE A 520 -46.63 2.60 26.02
C ILE A 520 -47.33 1.85 27.17
N VAL A 521 -48.50 1.23 26.94
CA VAL A 521 -49.16 0.38 27.97
C VAL A 521 -48.27 -0.83 28.30
N LEU A 522 -47.71 -1.50 27.30
CA LEU A 522 -46.78 -2.61 27.48
C LEU A 522 -45.51 -2.17 28.16
N GLY A 523 -44.93 -1.01 27.75
CA GLY A 523 -43.75 -0.40 28.34
C GLY A 523 -44.00 -0.06 29.82
N SER A 524 -45.14 0.52 30.16
CA SER A 524 -45.57 0.82 31.54
C SER A 524 -45.61 -0.45 32.38
N ARG A 525 -46.21 -1.52 31.90
CA ARG A 525 -46.23 -2.81 32.60
C ARG A 525 -44.83 -3.37 32.85
N LYS A 526 -43.98 -3.40 31.83
CA LYS A 526 -42.57 -3.87 31.96
C LYS A 526 -41.78 -3.03 32.96
N TYR A 527 -41.96 -1.71 32.94
CA TYR A 527 -41.31 -0.82 33.90
C TYR A 527 -41.73 -1.15 35.34
N LEU A 528 -43.01 -1.32 35.59
CA LEU A 528 -43.54 -1.61 36.91
C LEU A 528 -43.07 -2.99 37.44
N ASP A 529 -42.97 -3.98 36.56
CA ASP A 529 -42.44 -5.31 36.89
C ASP A 529 -40.95 -5.29 37.23
N LEU A 530 -40.17 -4.43 36.55
CA LEU A 530 -38.74 -4.22 36.78
C LEU A 530 -38.40 -3.39 38.02
N HIS A 531 -39.39 -2.61 38.56
CA HIS A 531 -39.22 -1.72 39.69
C HIS A 531 -40.22 -2.01 40.84
N PRO A 532 -40.21 -3.25 41.36
CA PRO A 532 -41.22 -3.69 42.32
C PRO A 532 -41.18 -2.89 43.66
N GLU A 533 -40.05 -2.25 43.98
CA GLU A 533 -39.91 -1.51 45.23
C GLU A 533 -40.15 -0.01 45.07
N HIS A 534 -40.54 0.47 43.89
CA HIS A 534 -40.71 1.92 43.69
C HIS A 534 -41.89 2.45 44.51
N PRO A 535 -41.66 3.46 45.45
CA PRO A 535 -42.68 3.86 46.42
C PRO A 535 -43.95 4.43 45.82
N LEU A 536 -43.83 5.18 44.73
CA LEU A 536 -44.97 5.82 44.05
C LEU A 536 -46.00 4.77 43.60
N PHE A 537 -45.59 3.58 43.20
CA PHE A 537 -46.46 2.55 42.65
C PHE A 537 -46.92 1.50 43.65
N ALA A 538 -46.83 1.80 44.96
CA ALA A 538 -47.29 0.88 46.01
C ALA A 538 -48.78 0.56 45.89
N ALA A 539 -49.61 1.57 45.67
CA ALA A 539 -51.08 1.36 45.47
C ALA A 539 -51.39 0.59 44.19
N TRP A 540 -50.60 0.77 43.12
CA TRP A 540 -50.77 0.04 41.91
C TRP A 540 -50.57 -1.51 42.14
N ARG A 541 -49.57 -1.85 42.95
CA ARG A 541 -49.28 -3.28 43.26
C ARG A 541 -50.40 -3.94 44.10
N GLU A 542 -51.16 -3.18 44.83
CA GLU A 542 -52.31 -3.67 45.56
C GLU A 542 -53.58 -3.80 44.72
N LEU A 543 -53.77 -2.88 43.74
CA LEU A 543 -54.98 -2.81 42.91
C LEU A 543 -54.89 -3.68 41.63
N ALA A 544 -53.69 -3.75 41.04
CA ALA A 544 -53.46 -4.44 39.76
C ALA A 544 -53.79 -5.94 39.81
N PRO A 545 -53.48 -6.72 40.88
CA PRO A 545 -53.85 -8.12 40.95
C PRO A 545 -55.38 -8.33 40.99
N LYS A 546 -56.12 -7.34 41.42
CA LYS A 546 -57.60 -7.35 41.47
C LYS A 546 -58.19 -6.87 40.16
N LYS A 547 -57.41 -6.42 39.23
CA LYS A 547 -57.82 -5.76 37.96
C LYS A 547 -58.75 -4.56 38.22
N ASP A 548 -58.56 -3.86 39.34
CA ASP A 548 -59.34 -2.68 39.75
C ASP A 548 -58.89 -1.44 39.01
N VAL A 549 -59.28 -1.33 37.76
CA VAL A 549 -58.91 -0.24 36.81
C VAL A 549 -59.42 1.12 37.34
N ASP A 550 -60.63 1.15 37.86
CA ASP A 550 -61.22 2.39 38.38
C ASP A 550 -60.57 2.83 39.69
N GLY A 551 -60.18 1.88 40.54
CA GLY A 551 -59.41 2.13 41.74
C GLY A 551 -57.99 2.71 41.40
N VAL A 552 -57.28 2.16 40.38
CA VAL A 552 -56.00 2.69 39.92
C VAL A 552 -56.18 4.12 39.40
N ARG A 553 -57.12 4.36 38.50
CA ARG A 553 -57.38 5.69 37.94
C ARG A 553 -57.69 6.70 39.04
N LYS A 554 -58.65 6.39 39.91
CA LYS A 554 -59.09 7.26 41.02
C LYS A 554 -57.96 7.61 41.97
N HIS A 555 -57.00 6.68 42.18
CA HIS A 555 -55.90 6.91 43.06
C HIS A 555 -54.83 7.79 42.42
N TYR A 556 -54.43 7.54 41.13
CA TYR A 556 -53.27 8.21 40.51
C TYR A 556 -53.66 9.53 39.80
N GLU A 557 -54.87 9.69 39.31
CA GLU A 557 -55.33 10.90 38.60
C GLU A 557 -55.07 12.17 39.40
N PRO A 558 -55.51 12.31 40.67
CA PRO A 558 -55.22 13.53 41.43
C PRO A 558 -53.78 13.73 41.76
N ILE A 559 -53.01 12.65 41.98
CA ILE A 559 -51.55 12.71 42.28
C ILE A 559 -50.79 13.25 41.05
N PHE A 560 -51.11 12.75 39.88
CA PHE A 560 -50.44 13.20 38.66
C PHE A 560 -50.91 14.59 38.22
N ALA A 561 -52.16 14.95 38.41
CA ALA A 561 -52.69 16.30 38.12
C ALA A 561 -51.98 17.34 38.98
N GLU A 562 -51.83 17.08 40.28
CA GLU A 562 -51.10 17.93 41.21
C GLU A 562 -49.59 18.02 40.81
N ALA A 563 -48.97 16.89 40.52
CA ALA A 563 -47.60 16.81 40.11
C ALA A 563 -47.28 17.63 38.83
N LEU A 564 -48.17 17.52 37.83
CA LEU A 564 -48.05 18.28 36.56
C LEU A 564 -48.24 19.79 36.79
N THR A 565 -49.08 20.20 37.74
CA THR A 565 -49.29 21.59 38.11
C THR A 565 -48.09 22.13 38.90
N ALA A 566 -47.65 21.39 39.93
CA ALA A 566 -46.57 21.80 40.81
C ALA A 566 -45.15 21.67 40.14
N LYS A 567 -45.00 20.82 39.12
CA LYS A 567 -43.76 20.52 38.40
C LYS A 567 -42.60 20.13 39.33
N LYS A 568 -42.89 19.40 40.40
CA LYS A 568 -41.93 18.96 41.41
C LYS A 568 -42.43 17.71 42.16
N GLY A 569 -41.48 17.01 42.77
CA GLY A 569 -41.73 15.86 43.65
C GLY A 569 -41.71 14.52 42.91
N PRO A 570 -41.75 13.41 43.69
CA PRO A 570 -41.53 12.07 43.13
C PRO A 570 -42.49 11.65 42.03
N ALA A 571 -43.72 12.12 42.05
CA ALA A 571 -44.71 11.81 41.00
C ALA A 571 -44.37 12.57 39.70
N TYR A 572 -43.89 13.81 39.78
CA TYR A 572 -43.44 14.57 38.62
C TYR A 572 -42.17 13.99 38.04
N GLU A 573 -41.21 13.60 38.89
CA GLU A 573 -39.98 12.93 38.45
C GLU A 573 -40.26 11.65 37.69
N ALA A 574 -41.18 10.80 38.20
CA ALA A 574 -41.57 9.58 37.50
C ALA A 574 -42.30 9.85 36.17
N LEU A 575 -43.09 10.92 36.04
CA LEU A 575 -43.73 11.32 34.79
C LEU A 575 -42.70 11.90 33.79
N ALA A 576 -41.71 12.60 34.29
CA ALA A 576 -40.67 13.26 33.46
C ALA A 576 -39.58 12.32 33.03
N ASP A 577 -39.36 11.22 33.74
CA ASP A 577 -38.28 10.28 33.44
C ASP A 577 -38.39 9.74 31.99
N ALA A 578 -37.32 9.94 31.24
CA ALA A 578 -37.23 9.48 29.85
C ALA A 578 -37.21 7.96 29.71
N LYS A 579 -36.80 7.27 30.76
CA LYS A 579 -36.77 5.79 30.87
C LYS A 579 -37.82 5.24 31.82
N GLY A 580 -38.72 6.09 32.32
CA GLY A 580 -39.80 5.77 33.24
C GLY A 580 -40.93 4.98 32.59
N PHE A 581 -42.01 4.80 33.34
CA PHE A 581 -43.16 3.99 32.89
C PHE A 581 -43.88 4.56 31.64
N LEU A 582 -43.74 5.85 31.34
CA LEU A 582 -44.23 6.48 30.12
C LEU A 582 -43.08 6.73 29.11
N ALA A 583 -42.04 5.87 29.08
CA ALA A 583 -40.96 6.02 28.13
C ALA A 583 -41.46 5.92 26.68
N LEU A 584 -41.03 6.88 25.84
CA LEU A 584 -41.38 6.83 24.42
C LEU A 584 -40.47 5.81 23.68
N PRO A 585 -41.03 5.07 22.69
CA PRO A 585 -40.23 4.27 21.77
C PRO A 585 -39.04 5.03 21.19
N ALA A 586 -37.95 4.31 20.87
CA ALA A 586 -36.73 4.94 20.39
C ALA A 586 -36.88 5.50 18.97
N LYS A 587 -37.70 4.85 18.13
CA LYS A 587 -37.90 5.26 16.74
C LYS A 587 -38.96 6.34 16.62
N ASP A 588 -38.67 7.39 15.89
CA ASP A 588 -39.64 8.49 15.66
C ASP A 588 -40.90 8.01 14.92
N ALA A 589 -40.76 7.02 14.03
CA ALA A 589 -41.88 6.45 13.28
C ALA A 589 -42.93 5.78 14.18
N ASP A 590 -42.54 5.30 15.37
CA ASP A 590 -43.43 4.62 16.33
C ASP A 590 -44.10 5.63 17.31
N VAL A 591 -43.71 6.92 17.21
CA VAL A 591 -44.10 7.98 18.19
C VAL A 591 -44.84 9.15 17.53
N LEU A 592 -44.40 9.56 16.34
CA LEU A 592 -44.86 10.78 15.71
C LEU A 592 -45.84 10.50 14.58
N ASP A 593 -46.79 11.42 14.40
CA ASP A 593 -47.77 11.32 13.31
C ASP A 593 -47.13 11.49 11.93
N ALA A 594 -47.80 11.04 10.89
CA ALA A 594 -47.34 11.02 9.53
C ALA A 594 -46.98 12.45 8.99
N ALA A 595 -47.71 13.48 9.41
CA ALA A 595 -47.44 14.83 8.97
C ALA A 595 -46.14 15.40 9.61
N THR A 596 -45.93 15.14 10.88
CA THR A 596 -44.70 15.45 11.61
C THR A 596 -43.50 14.72 11.04
N LEU A 597 -43.61 13.41 10.74
CA LEU A 597 -42.59 12.62 10.11
C LEU A 597 -42.24 13.14 8.71
N ALA A 598 -43.25 13.51 7.89
CA ALA A 598 -43.03 14.08 6.58
C ALA A 598 -42.28 15.42 6.66
N LYS A 599 -42.56 16.23 7.68
CA LYS A 599 -41.85 17.50 7.92
C LYS A 599 -40.40 17.28 8.34
N ILE A 600 -40.15 16.31 9.24
CA ILE A 600 -38.76 15.93 9.63
C ILE A 600 -38.00 15.43 8.41
N ALA A 601 -38.61 14.59 7.56
CA ALA A 601 -38.01 14.11 6.34
C ALA A 601 -37.68 15.25 5.36
N ALA A 602 -38.58 16.21 5.17
CA ALA A 602 -38.34 17.39 4.34
C ALA A 602 -37.19 18.25 4.87
N MET A 603 -37.15 18.51 6.17
CA MET A 603 -36.05 19.26 6.80
C MET A 603 -34.73 18.52 6.71
N THR A 604 -34.72 17.18 6.86
CA THR A 604 -33.52 16.33 6.71
C THR A 604 -33.01 16.40 5.28
N LYS A 605 -33.90 16.33 4.30
CA LYS A 605 -33.55 16.48 2.88
C LYS A 605 -32.96 17.85 2.59
N ASP A 606 -33.48 18.93 3.16
CA ASP A 606 -32.87 20.27 3.01
C ASP A 606 -31.44 20.33 3.59
N VAL A 607 -31.21 19.66 4.72
CA VAL A 607 -29.85 19.49 5.29
C VAL A 607 -28.93 18.71 4.36
N GLU A 608 -29.42 17.65 3.74
CA GLU A 608 -28.66 16.84 2.77
C GLU A 608 -28.31 17.66 1.53
N GLU A 609 -29.30 18.36 0.94
CA GLU A 609 -29.10 19.25 -0.21
C GLU A 609 -28.15 20.41 0.11
N PHE A 610 -28.23 20.96 1.34
CA PHE A 610 -27.27 21.96 1.79
C PHE A 610 -25.89 21.39 1.96
N THR A 611 -25.77 20.19 2.56
CA THR A 611 -24.48 19.48 2.74
C THR A 611 -23.80 19.21 1.39
N ALA A 612 -24.57 18.86 0.36
CA ALA A 612 -24.06 18.65 -0.99
C ALA A 612 -23.37 19.90 -1.59
N LYS A 613 -23.72 21.09 -1.12
CA LYS A 613 -23.12 22.38 -1.55
C LYS A 613 -21.86 22.76 -0.77
N GLN A 614 -21.32 21.85 0.06
CA GLN A 614 -20.11 22.11 0.86
C GLN A 614 -18.94 22.54 -0.04
N PRO A 615 -18.26 23.67 0.27
CA PRO A 615 -17.09 24.11 -0.49
C PRO A 615 -15.96 23.09 -0.44
N ASP A 616 -15.41 22.75 -1.61
CA ASP A 616 -14.20 21.94 -1.78
C ASP A 616 -13.00 22.88 -1.72
N LEU A 617 -12.23 22.83 -0.63
CA LEU A 617 -11.08 23.71 -0.44
C LEU A 617 -9.84 23.13 -1.09
N PRO A 618 -9.06 23.93 -1.84
CA PRO A 618 -7.83 23.44 -2.44
C PRO A 618 -6.81 23.08 -1.37
N ALA A 619 -6.25 21.87 -1.49
CA ALA A 619 -5.22 21.37 -0.60
C ALA A 619 -4.26 20.44 -1.34
N ILE A 620 -3.10 20.19 -0.77
CA ILE A 620 -2.08 19.26 -1.26
C ILE A 620 -1.90 18.15 -0.23
N MET A 621 -2.01 16.89 -0.64
CA MET A 621 -1.59 15.76 0.18
C MET A 621 -0.09 15.83 0.42
N SER A 622 0.33 15.91 1.66
CA SER A 622 1.70 16.26 2.05
C SER A 622 2.03 15.68 3.43
N VAL A 623 3.24 15.92 3.88
CA VAL A 623 3.68 15.72 5.27
C VAL A 623 4.24 17.03 5.82
N ALA A 624 4.50 17.08 7.13
CA ALA A 624 5.17 18.23 7.75
C ALA A 624 5.99 17.76 8.95
N ASP A 625 7.02 18.52 9.34
CA ASP A 625 7.69 18.27 10.63
C ASP A 625 6.73 18.52 11.80
N ASP A 626 6.83 17.70 12.83
CA ASP A 626 6.06 17.76 14.05
C ASP A 626 7.00 17.76 15.28
N LYS A 627 6.52 17.27 16.43
CA LYS A 627 7.33 17.13 17.63
C LYS A 627 8.57 16.26 17.37
N ILE A 628 9.73 16.84 17.59
CA ILE A 628 11.00 16.16 17.33
C ILE A 628 11.27 15.07 18.38
N VAL A 629 11.37 13.85 17.90
CA VAL A 629 11.76 12.67 18.68
C VAL A 629 13.25 12.44 18.50
N LYS A 630 14.05 12.64 19.55
CA LYS A 630 15.51 12.44 19.47
C LYS A 630 15.91 10.98 19.46
N THR A 631 15.21 10.19 20.25
CA THR A 631 15.40 8.74 20.36
C THR A 631 14.05 8.04 20.28
N LEU A 632 14.00 6.92 19.57
CA LEU A 632 12.84 6.04 19.54
C LEU A 632 13.26 4.72 20.21
N PRO A 633 12.52 4.22 21.22
CA PRO A 633 12.85 2.90 21.77
C PRO A 633 12.64 1.81 20.72
N MET A 634 13.57 0.86 20.66
CA MET A 634 13.45 -0.32 19.81
C MET A 634 12.20 -1.12 20.21
N HIS A 635 11.36 -1.48 19.29
CA HIS A 635 10.22 -2.37 19.56
C HIS A 635 10.67 -3.82 19.41
N LEU A 636 10.79 -4.52 20.53
CA LEU A 636 11.23 -5.92 20.52
C LEU A 636 10.24 -6.77 19.72
N ARG A 637 10.74 -7.45 18.70
CA ARG A 637 9.93 -8.21 17.73
C ARG A 637 8.85 -7.38 17.05
N GLY A 638 9.10 -6.09 16.83
CA GLY A 638 8.17 -5.15 16.18
C GLY A 638 7.00 -4.69 17.07
N SER A 639 6.90 -5.16 18.30
CA SER A 639 5.81 -4.82 19.22
C SER A 639 6.06 -3.50 19.91
N TYR A 640 5.26 -2.48 19.59
CA TYR A 640 5.31 -1.17 20.27
C TYR A 640 4.92 -1.24 21.75
N LEU A 641 4.37 -2.38 22.21
CA LEU A 641 4.06 -2.64 23.62
C LEU A 641 5.27 -3.21 24.39
N THR A 642 6.32 -3.65 23.69
CA THR A 642 7.50 -4.26 24.32
C THR A 642 8.74 -3.47 23.90
N LEU A 643 9.16 -2.55 24.76
CA LEU A 643 10.20 -1.58 24.44
C LEU A 643 11.59 -2.07 24.86
N GLY A 644 12.56 -1.89 23.99
CA GLY A 644 13.99 -2.13 24.22
C GLY A 644 14.75 -0.84 24.47
N LYS A 645 16.06 -0.85 24.14
CA LYS A 645 16.93 0.33 24.30
C LYS A 645 16.46 1.48 23.41
N PRO A 646 16.60 2.74 23.85
CA PRO A 646 16.40 3.89 23.00
C PRO A 646 17.46 3.94 21.90
N VAL A 647 17.04 4.27 20.68
CA VAL A 647 17.89 4.37 19.49
C VAL A 647 17.89 5.83 19.01
N GLU A 648 19.07 6.39 18.78
CA GLU A 648 19.21 7.74 18.21
C GLU A 648 18.91 7.72 16.72
N ARG A 649 18.38 8.84 16.20
CA ARG A 649 18.15 9.01 14.76
C ARG A 649 19.46 8.85 13.99
N GLY A 650 19.42 8.17 12.85
CA GLY A 650 20.60 7.88 12.04
C GLY A 650 20.24 7.19 10.72
N PHE A 651 21.26 6.77 9.98
CA PHE A 651 21.15 6.07 8.71
C PHE A 651 21.80 4.69 8.78
N PRO A 652 21.42 3.73 7.90
CA PRO A 652 21.95 2.35 7.93
C PRO A 652 23.48 2.34 7.82
N GLU A 653 24.12 1.60 8.71
CA GLU A 653 25.56 1.61 8.86
C GLU A 653 26.30 0.98 7.67
N VAL A 654 25.74 -0.07 7.10
CA VAL A 654 26.32 -0.79 5.97
C VAL A 654 26.47 0.10 4.72
N MET A 655 25.57 1.08 4.54
CA MET A 655 25.58 1.99 3.40
C MET A 655 26.44 3.23 3.63
N ARG A 656 27.08 3.35 4.79
CA ARG A 656 28.04 4.41 5.05
C ARG A 656 29.34 4.09 4.33
N THR A 657 29.59 4.77 3.25
CA THR A 657 30.88 4.80 2.58
C THR A 657 31.86 5.72 3.35
N THR A 658 32.74 6.44 2.71
CA THR A 658 33.71 7.37 3.33
C THR A 658 33.09 8.56 4.09
N PHE A 659 31.75 8.65 4.17
CA PHE A 659 31.06 9.79 4.78
C PHE A 659 31.15 9.84 6.29
N THR A 660 31.45 11.01 6.80
CA THR A 660 31.10 11.40 8.17
C THR A 660 29.57 11.30 8.33
N LYS A 661 29.10 10.60 9.38
CA LYS A 661 27.67 10.54 9.70
C LYS A 661 27.10 11.96 9.70
N PRO A 662 26.06 12.26 8.88
CA PRO A 662 25.45 13.58 8.91
C PRO A 662 24.95 13.92 10.31
N ILE A 663 25.26 15.13 10.76
CA ILE A 663 24.76 15.61 12.05
C ILE A 663 23.30 15.99 11.86
N LEU A 664 22.38 15.21 12.45
CA LEU A 664 20.96 15.50 12.39
C LEU A 664 20.60 16.70 13.27
N PRO A 665 19.86 17.69 12.76
CA PRO A 665 19.50 18.88 13.50
C PRO A 665 18.63 18.56 14.70
N ALA A 666 18.86 19.23 15.82
CA ALA A 666 18.09 19.01 17.06
C ALA A 666 16.63 19.51 16.97
N LYS A 667 16.32 20.41 16.03
CA LYS A 667 15.02 21.10 15.90
C LYS A 667 14.20 20.64 14.66
N HIS A 668 14.72 19.72 13.86
CA HIS A 668 14.07 19.19 12.66
C HIS A 668 14.09 17.65 12.66
N SER A 669 13.23 17.05 11.87
CA SER A 669 13.11 15.59 11.79
C SER A 669 14.40 14.89 11.33
N GLY A 670 15.18 15.52 10.47
CA GLY A 670 16.35 14.94 9.78
C GLY A 670 16.01 14.36 8.42
N ARG A 671 14.76 14.53 7.93
CA ARG A 671 14.34 14.04 6.60
C ARG A 671 15.13 14.69 5.46
N LEU A 672 15.42 15.98 5.58
CA LEU A 672 16.20 16.70 4.56
C LEU A 672 17.64 16.18 4.47
N GLU A 673 18.26 15.91 5.61
CA GLU A 673 19.62 15.33 5.68
C GLU A 673 19.62 13.89 5.15
N PHE A 674 18.57 13.12 5.45
CA PHE A 674 18.40 11.77 4.91
C PHE A 674 18.21 11.78 3.39
N ALA A 675 17.37 12.67 2.87
CA ALA A 675 17.15 12.84 1.44
C ALA A 675 18.46 13.22 0.71
N ARG A 676 19.21 14.19 1.24
CA ARG A 676 20.51 14.63 0.68
C ARG A 676 21.57 13.54 0.74
N TRP A 677 21.54 12.70 1.79
CA TRP A 677 22.44 11.55 1.88
C TRP A 677 22.13 10.53 0.77
N MET A 678 20.85 10.19 0.55
CA MET A 678 20.47 9.31 -0.57
C MET A 678 20.77 9.92 -1.93
N ALA A 679 20.57 11.24 -2.10
CA ALA A 679 20.82 11.99 -3.33
C ALA A 679 22.32 12.26 -3.59
N SER A 680 23.19 11.88 -2.68
CA SER A 680 24.63 12.04 -2.87
C SER A 680 25.17 11.14 -3.97
N GLY A 681 26.03 11.68 -4.84
CA GLY A 681 26.75 10.91 -5.86
C GLY A 681 27.69 9.83 -5.33
N GLU A 682 27.92 9.80 -4.01
CA GLU A 682 28.71 8.75 -3.34
C GLU A 682 27.84 7.67 -2.70
N HIS A 683 26.50 7.83 -2.69
CA HIS A 683 25.61 6.80 -2.17
C HIS A 683 25.65 5.55 -3.08
N PRO A 684 25.92 4.35 -2.54
CA PRO A 684 26.23 3.19 -3.39
C PRO A 684 25.05 2.68 -4.21
N LEU A 685 23.82 2.93 -3.79
CA LEU A 685 22.64 2.31 -4.35
C LEU A 685 21.83 3.24 -5.24
N THR A 686 21.59 4.50 -4.87
CA THR A 686 20.56 5.35 -5.50
C THR A 686 20.73 5.46 -7.01
N ALA A 687 21.94 5.79 -7.50
CA ALA A 687 22.18 5.90 -8.93
C ALA A 687 22.08 4.53 -9.64
N ARG A 688 22.61 3.46 -9.05
CA ARG A 688 22.48 2.09 -9.60
C ARG A 688 21.01 1.67 -9.73
N VAL A 689 20.19 1.95 -8.75
CA VAL A 689 18.78 1.55 -8.72
C VAL A 689 17.99 2.27 -9.81
N ILE A 690 18.15 3.59 -9.95
CA ILE A 690 17.37 4.33 -10.96
C ILE A 690 17.84 4.03 -12.39
N VAL A 691 19.15 3.95 -12.65
CA VAL A 691 19.63 3.60 -14.00
C VAL A 691 19.26 2.18 -14.40
N ASN A 692 19.20 1.24 -13.44
CA ASN A 692 18.73 -0.12 -13.67
C ASN A 692 17.24 -0.15 -14.03
N ARG A 693 16.38 0.71 -13.42
CA ARG A 693 14.97 0.85 -13.79
C ARG A 693 14.81 1.49 -15.16
N ILE A 694 15.53 2.58 -15.47
CA ILE A 694 15.54 3.19 -16.80
C ILE A 694 15.92 2.14 -17.84
N TRP A 695 16.98 1.36 -17.59
CA TRP A 695 17.41 0.26 -18.43
C TRP A 695 16.30 -0.78 -18.64
N ARG A 696 15.67 -1.23 -17.54
CA ARG A 696 14.56 -2.19 -17.63
C ARG A 696 13.39 -1.67 -18.45
N TRP A 697 13.02 -0.42 -18.27
CA TRP A 697 11.88 0.17 -18.99
C TRP A 697 12.15 0.24 -20.50
N HIS A 698 13.40 0.42 -20.93
CA HIS A 698 13.78 0.37 -22.34
C HIS A 698 13.89 -1.06 -22.87
N PHE A 699 14.56 -1.95 -22.13
CA PHE A 699 14.92 -3.29 -22.63
C PHE A 699 14.01 -4.43 -22.14
N GLY A 700 13.03 -4.15 -21.27
CA GLY A 700 12.11 -5.16 -20.73
C GLY A 700 12.69 -5.98 -19.56
N ALA A 701 14.03 -5.98 -19.38
CA ALA A 701 14.73 -6.63 -18.27
C ALA A 701 15.82 -5.72 -17.73
N GLY A 702 15.99 -5.68 -16.39
CA GLY A 702 17.06 -4.91 -15.75
C GLY A 702 18.42 -5.59 -15.88
N ILE A 703 19.49 -4.82 -15.81
CA ILE A 703 20.86 -5.37 -15.60
C ILE A 703 20.84 -6.20 -14.30
N VAL A 704 20.14 -5.73 -13.28
CA VAL A 704 19.70 -6.50 -12.10
C VAL A 704 18.21 -6.77 -12.26
N ASN A 705 17.81 -8.01 -12.42
CA ASN A 705 16.40 -8.37 -12.68
C ASN A 705 15.46 -7.99 -11.52
N SER A 706 15.93 -8.10 -10.28
CA SER A 706 15.19 -7.70 -9.07
C SER A 706 15.29 -6.20 -8.86
N THR A 707 14.47 -5.41 -9.57
CA THR A 707 14.54 -3.92 -9.55
C THR A 707 14.35 -3.28 -8.18
N ASP A 708 13.68 -3.98 -7.26
CA ASP A 708 13.33 -3.51 -5.92
C ASP A 708 14.11 -4.23 -4.80
N ASN A 709 15.06 -5.10 -5.20
CA ASN A 709 15.92 -5.84 -4.28
C ASN A 709 17.34 -6.01 -4.84
N PHE A 710 18.25 -5.19 -4.36
CA PHE A 710 19.69 -5.20 -4.61
C PHE A 710 20.47 -5.88 -3.48
N GLY A 711 19.77 -6.41 -2.49
CA GLY A 711 20.34 -7.14 -1.37
C GLY A 711 20.80 -8.55 -1.74
N THR A 712 21.18 -9.32 -0.72
CA THR A 712 21.79 -10.66 -0.84
C THR A 712 20.88 -11.68 -1.57
N LEU A 713 19.55 -11.53 -1.45
CA LEU A 713 18.57 -12.36 -2.18
C LEU A 713 18.20 -11.80 -3.55
N GLY A 714 18.63 -10.62 -3.88
CA GLY A 714 18.43 -10.02 -5.19
C GLY A 714 19.26 -10.68 -6.28
N GLY A 715 18.90 -10.39 -7.53
CA GLY A 715 19.66 -10.84 -8.70
C GLY A 715 21.07 -10.24 -8.72
N LYS A 716 22.02 -10.98 -9.25
CA LYS A 716 23.34 -10.42 -9.58
C LYS A 716 23.24 -9.64 -10.90
N PRO A 717 23.97 -8.54 -11.05
CA PRO A 717 24.00 -7.82 -12.32
C PRO A 717 24.61 -8.69 -13.44
N SER A 718 23.95 -8.68 -14.61
CA SER A 718 24.47 -9.36 -15.81
C SER A 718 25.74 -8.68 -16.35
N HIS A 719 25.81 -7.36 -16.20
CA HIS A 719 26.90 -6.48 -16.63
C HIS A 719 27.27 -5.53 -15.49
N PRO A 720 28.03 -5.95 -14.47
CA PRO A 720 28.31 -5.11 -13.30
C PRO A 720 29.09 -3.85 -13.64
N GLU A 721 30.05 -3.95 -14.55
CA GLU A 721 30.85 -2.81 -15.00
C GLU A 721 29.97 -1.77 -15.73
N LEU A 722 29.06 -2.21 -16.59
CA LEU A 722 28.12 -1.34 -17.29
C LEU A 722 27.20 -0.63 -16.30
N LEU A 723 26.73 -1.33 -15.26
CA LEU A 723 25.85 -0.74 -14.25
C LEU A 723 26.54 0.40 -13.51
N ASP A 724 27.79 0.19 -13.07
CA ASP A 724 28.57 1.20 -12.39
C ASP A 724 28.94 2.38 -13.31
N TRP A 725 29.28 2.08 -14.56
CA TRP A 725 29.57 3.11 -15.55
C TRP A 725 28.32 3.97 -15.82
N LEU A 726 27.16 3.36 -16.04
CA LEU A 726 25.89 4.09 -16.25
C LEU A 726 25.54 4.93 -15.02
N ALA A 727 25.67 4.39 -13.80
CA ALA A 727 25.39 5.12 -12.57
C ALA A 727 26.29 6.37 -12.43
N ARG A 728 27.59 6.26 -12.73
CA ARG A 728 28.49 7.41 -12.75
C ARG A 728 28.17 8.42 -13.84
N THR A 729 27.93 7.94 -15.04
CA THR A 729 27.56 8.81 -16.17
C THR A 729 26.29 9.60 -15.85
N PHE A 730 25.31 8.97 -15.19
CA PHE A 730 24.09 9.62 -14.76
C PHE A 730 24.34 10.74 -13.74
N ILE A 731 25.21 10.50 -12.76
CA ILE A 731 25.62 11.52 -11.79
C ILE A 731 26.38 12.67 -12.49
N GLU A 732 27.33 12.33 -13.36
CA GLU A 732 28.19 13.27 -14.07
C GLU A 732 27.41 14.12 -15.09
N SER A 733 26.31 13.59 -15.66
CA SER A 733 25.38 14.34 -16.52
C SER A 733 24.40 15.24 -15.74
N GLY A 734 24.58 15.40 -14.41
CA GLY A 734 23.67 16.20 -13.57
C GLY A 734 22.36 15.52 -13.25
N TRP A 735 22.36 14.19 -13.17
CA TRP A 735 21.17 13.36 -12.86
C TRP A 735 20.02 13.51 -13.86
N SER A 736 20.33 13.81 -15.15
CA SER A 736 19.36 13.97 -16.23
C SER A 736 18.84 12.63 -16.71
N VAL A 737 17.53 12.42 -16.60
CA VAL A 737 16.86 11.22 -17.12
C VAL A 737 16.82 11.27 -18.65
N LYS A 738 16.62 12.45 -19.24
CA LYS A 738 16.59 12.59 -20.71
C LYS A 738 17.96 12.31 -21.34
N ASP A 739 19.07 12.64 -20.67
CA ASP A 739 20.41 12.30 -21.16
C ASP A 739 20.65 10.79 -21.12
N MET A 740 20.12 10.08 -20.11
CA MET A 740 20.15 8.61 -20.10
C MET A 740 19.35 8.00 -21.26
N HIS A 741 18.20 8.57 -21.61
CA HIS A 741 17.44 8.14 -22.78
C HIS A 741 18.25 8.33 -24.07
N ARG A 742 18.87 9.50 -24.26
CA ARG A 742 19.72 9.76 -25.39
C ARG A 742 20.85 8.75 -25.51
N LEU A 743 21.51 8.48 -24.39
CA LEU A 743 22.62 7.53 -24.33
C LEU A 743 22.17 6.10 -24.68
N VAL A 744 21.06 5.63 -24.09
CA VAL A 744 20.53 4.29 -24.31
C VAL A 744 20.01 4.12 -25.73
N MET A 745 19.15 5.03 -26.20
CA MET A 745 18.46 4.88 -27.49
C MET A 745 19.37 5.06 -28.69
N LYS A 746 20.48 5.80 -28.56
CA LYS A 746 21.51 5.94 -29.59
C LYS A 746 22.43 4.73 -29.71
N SER A 747 22.38 3.78 -28.74
CA SER A 747 23.16 2.56 -28.79
C SER A 747 22.68 1.64 -29.91
N GLU A 748 23.60 0.88 -30.50
CA GLU A 748 23.26 -0.20 -31.42
C GLU A 748 22.45 -1.30 -30.72
N THR A 749 22.73 -1.53 -29.43
CA THR A 749 22.01 -2.46 -28.57
C THR A 749 20.51 -2.16 -28.53
N TYR A 750 20.10 -0.89 -28.40
CA TYR A 750 18.69 -0.50 -28.46
C TYR A 750 18.08 -0.67 -29.87
N ARG A 751 18.89 -0.43 -30.89
CA ARG A 751 18.48 -0.45 -32.30
C ARG A 751 18.45 -1.84 -32.92
N GLN A 752 18.81 -2.90 -32.20
CA GLN A 752 18.80 -4.27 -32.68
C GLN A 752 17.41 -4.77 -33.10
N SER A 753 17.39 -5.69 -34.06
CA SER A 753 16.22 -6.51 -34.39
C SER A 753 15.88 -7.50 -33.27
N SER A 754 14.59 -7.83 -33.13
CA SER A 754 14.09 -8.89 -32.24
C SER A 754 13.87 -10.21 -32.98
N ALA A 755 14.01 -10.25 -34.30
CA ALA A 755 13.70 -11.40 -35.14
C ALA A 755 14.87 -12.42 -35.11
N ILE A 756 14.54 -13.69 -34.82
CA ILE A 756 15.50 -14.79 -34.80
C ILE A 756 15.88 -15.22 -36.22
N SER A 757 14.94 -15.10 -37.17
CA SER A 757 15.15 -15.38 -38.61
C SER A 757 16.30 -14.56 -39.20
N ASP A 758 16.59 -13.36 -38.63
CA ASP A 758 17.66 -12.48 -39.12
C ASP A 758 19.07 -13.05 -38.89
N PHE A 759 19.19 -14.13 -38.09
CA PHE A 759 20.45 -14.85 -37.86
C PHE A 759 20.66 -16.05 -38.78
N GLY A 760 19.72 -16.33 -39.73
CA GLY A 760 19.80 -17.49 -40.61
C GLY A 760 19.55 -18.85 -39.93
N PHE A 761 18.97 -18.83 -38.73
CA PHE A 761 18.50 -20.00 -38.02
C PHE A 761 17.02 -20.21 -38.28
N ASP A 762 16.66 -21.37 -38.86
CA ASP A 762 15.24 -21.77 -38.89
C ASP A 762 14.78 -22.07 -37.46
N PRO A 763 13.67 -21.48 -36.96
CA PRO A 763 13.14 -21.85 -35.68
C PRO A 763 12.80 -23.35 -35.65
N PRO A 764 13.01 -24.07 -34.53
CA PRO A 764 12.63 -25.48 -34.46
C PRO A 764 11.14 -25.59 -34.80
N ALA A 765 10.79 -26.62 -35.62
CA ALA A 765 9.48 -26.80 -36.25
C ALA A 765 8.27 -26.82 -35.25
N SER A 766 8.51 -26.76 -33.96
CA SER A 766 7.49 -26.75 -32.90
C SER A 766 7.01 -25.37 -32.47
N VAL A 767 7.61 -24.26 -32.93
CA VAL A 767 7.27 -22.88 -32.54
C VAL A 767 6.71 -22.03 -33.70
N SER A 768 6.36 -22.63 -34.81
CA SER A 768 5.56 -21.97 -35.83
C SER A 768 4.19 -21.66 -35.24
N LEU A 769 3.94 -20.37 -34.93
CA LEU A 769 2.59 -19.86 -34.77
C LEU A 769 1.80 -20.15 -36.07
N ARG A 770 1.20 -21.32 -36.14
CA ARG A 770 0.23 -21.60 -37.17
C ARG A 770 -0.85 -20.53 -37.08
N SER A 771 -0.89 -19.67 -38.08
CA SER A 771 -2.07 -18.88 -38.40
C SER A 771 -3.28 -19.81 -38.33
N VAL A 772 -4.19 -19.55 -37.37
CA VAL A 772 -5.48 -20.26 -37.33
C VAL A 772 -6.15 -19.95 -38.67
N ARG A 773 -6.28 -20.98 -39.53
CA ARG A 773 -7.01 -20.84 -40.79
C ARG A 773 -8.48 -20.59 -40.45
N VAL A 774 -9.04 -19.56 -41.04
CA VAL A 774 -10.47 -19.19 -40.95
C VAL A 774 -11.40 -20.33 -41.37
N SER A 775 -10.86 -21.36 -42.03
CA SER A 775 -11.60 -22.58 -42.43
C SER A 775 -12.04 -23.51 -41.33
N ASP A 776 -11.52 -23.34 -40.10
CA ASP A 776 -11.79 -24.27 -38.96
C ASP A 776 -12.96 -23.83 -38.06
N TRP A 777 -13.62 -22.71 -38.39
CA TRP A 777 -14.74 -22.15 -37.61
C TRP A 777 -16.15 -22.60 -38.04
N GLY A 778 -16.22 -23.55 -38.94
CA GLY A 778 -17.51 -24.05 -39.47
C GLY A 778 -17.74 -25.51 -39.14
N SER A 779 -18.19 -25.84 -37.96
CA SER A 779 -18.94 -27.01 -37.49
C SER A 779 -18.41 -27.56 -36.16
N ALA A 780 -19.05 -27.18 -35.08
CA ALA A 780 -18.95 -27.90 -33.82
C ALA A 780 -20.32 -28.48 -33.46
N PRO A 781 -20.48 -29.78 -33.27
CA PRO A 781 -21.65 -30.31 -32.57
C PRO A 781 -21.45 -30.26 -31.07
N ASN A 782 -22.54 -29.97 -30.37
CA ASN A 782 -22.66 -30.00 -28.92
C ASN A 782 -22.06 -31.26 -28.29
N ALA A 783 -21.08 -31.10 -27.42
CA ALA A 783 -20.66 -32.12 -26.47
C ALA A 783 -20.58 -31.56 -25.07
N ALA A 784 -21.42 -32.11 -24.17
CA ALA A 784 -21.51 -31.78 -22.78
C ALA A 784 -20.19 -32.06 -22.05
N ILE A 785 -19.69 -31.09 -21.33
CA ILE A 785 -18.57 -31.25 -20.39
C ILE A 785 -19.09 -31.87 -19.10
N ARG A 786 -18.71 -33.11 -18.84
CA ARG A 786 -18.78 -33.71 -17.51
C ARG A 786 -17.50 -33.39 -16.74
N ALA A 787 -17.66 -32.79 -15.61
CA ALA A 787 -16.59 -32.65 -14.62
C ALA A 787 -16.33 -33.99 -13.97
N ASP A 788 -15.07 -34.47 -14.00
CA ASP A 788 -14.59 -35.46 -13.03
C ASP A 788 -13.11 -35.20 -12.67
N GLY A 789 -12.87 -35.44 -11.40
CA GLY A 789 -11.81 -35.00 -10.53
C GLY A 789 -10.40 -35.50 -10.83
N ASN A 790 -9.55 -34.66 -10.39
CA ASN A 790 -8.30 -34.81 -9.63
C ASN A 790 -7.58 -36.19 -9.71
N GLN A 791 -6.49 -36.26 -10.48
CA GLN A 791 -5.37 -37.16 -10.17
C GLN A 791 -4.04 -36.51 -10.57
N LYS A 792 -3.21 -36.24 -9.56
CA LYS A 792 -1.79 -35.95 -9.73
C LYS A 792 -1.10 -37.25 -10.15
N SER A 793 -0.46 -37.27 -11.30
CA SER A 793 0.50 -38.31 -11.68
C SER A 793 1.93 -37.77 -11.58
N GLU A 794 2.71 -38.34 -10.67
CA GLU A 794 4.16 -38.14 -10.62
C GLU A 794 4.82 -38.78 -11.85
N PRO A 795 5.93 -38.23 -12.40
CA PRO A 795 6.64 -38.84 -13.51
C PRO A 795 7.40 -40.09 -13.03
N SER A 796 7.27 -41.18 -13.78
CA SER A 796 7.91 -42.48 -13.51
C SER A 796 9.45 -42.39 -13.63
N GLU A 797 10.14 -43.19 -12.83
CA GLU A 797 11.61 -43.31 -12.76
C GLU A 797 12.31 -43.68 -14.08
N ALA A 798 11.59 -44.10 -15.10
CA ALA A 798 12.15 -44.44 -16.42
C ALA A 798 12.70 -43.23 -17.21
N ASN A 799 12.27 -42.00 -16.93
CA ASN A 799 12.77 -40.78 -17.60
C ASN A 799 13.99 -40.13 -16.91
N ARG A 800 14.45 -40.69 -15.77
CA ARG A 800 15.67 -40.19 -15.10
C ARG A 800 16.97 -40.80 -15.60
N SER A 801 16.91 -42.00 -16.18
CA SER A 801 18.12 -42.72 -16.67
C SER A 801 18.61 -42.26 -18.05
N GLU A 802 17.80 -41.55 -18.84
CA GLU A 802 18.24 -41.03 -20.14
C GLU A 802 18.87 -39.63 -20.03
N ALA A 803 18.60 -38.87 -18.95
CA ALA A 803 19.20 -37.54 -18.72
C ALA A 803 20.61 -37.62 -18.13
N GLU A 804 20.96 -38.68 -17.39
CA GLU A 804 22.30 -38.87 -16.80
C GLU A 804 23.33 -39.49 -17.74
N SER A 805 22.91 -40.07 -18.86
CA SER A 805 23.83 -40.64 -19.88
C SER A 805 24.27 -39.63 -20.95
N ALA A 806 23.76 -38.40 -20.94
CA ALA A 806 24.11 -37.35 -21.89
C ALA A 806 25.29 -36.45 -21.45
N GLU A 807 25.78 -36.57 -20.21
CA GLU A 807 26.91 -35.74 -19.72
C GLU A 807 28.31 -36.22 -20.10
N GLY A 808 28.45 -37.19 -20.98
CA GLY A 808 29.71 -37.87 -21.26
C GLY A 808 30.35 -37.70 -22.65
N LYS A 809 29.91 -36.76 -23.50
CA LYS A 809 30.65 -36.44 -24.75
C LYS A 809 30.56 -34.96 -25.06
N GLN A 810 31.58 -34.21 -24.66
CA GLN A 810 31.84 -32.90 -25.26
C GLN A 810 32.20 -33.10 -26.76
N PRO A 811 31.47 -32.48 -27.71
CA PRO A 811 31.93 -32.46 -29.09
C PRO A 811 33.13 -31.51 -29.17
N ARG A 812 34.27 -32.01 -29.68
CA ARG A 812 35.41 -31.18 -30.10
C ARG A 812 34.88 -30.21 -31.16
N THR A 813 34.85 -28.94 -30.84
CA THR A 813 34.42 -27.85 -31.75
C THR A 813 35.57 -27.51 -32.70
N GLU A 814 35.33 -27.64 -33.99
CA GLU A 814 36.10 -26.92 -35.01
C GLU A 814 35.86 -25.41 -34.85
N ALA A 815 36.92 -24.63 -34.85
CA ALA A 815 36.85 -23.20 -34.75
C ALA A 815 36.03 -22.62 -35.91
N GLY A 816 34.79 -22.10 -35.61
CA GLY A 816 33.96 -21.42 -36.62
C GLY A 816 32.46 -21.67 -36.60
N GLN A 817 31.96 -22.63 -35.79
CA GLN A 817 30.49 -22.80 -35.68
C GLN A 817 29.90 -21.81 -34.67
N ILE A 818 29.02 -20.90 -35.17
CA ILE A 818 28.19 -20.05 -34.33
C ILE A 818 27.27 -20.93 -33.49
N ARG A 819 27.44 -20.93 -32.16
CA ARG A 819 26.53 -21.63 -31.25
C ARG A 819 25.16 -20.97 -31.30
N ASN A 820 24.07 -21.78 -31.28
CA ASN A 820 22.71 -21.23 -31.25
C ASN A 820 22.55 -20.34 -30.00
N PRO A 821 22.30 -19.02 -30.16
CA PRO A 821 22.18 -18.07 -29.06
C PRO A 821 21.04 -18.40 -28.08
N GLU A 822 19.93 -18.97 -28.57
CA GLU A 822 18.78 -19.36 -27.74
C GLU A 822 19.11 -20.47 -26.74
N LEU A 823 20.10 -21.33 -27.05
CA LEU A 823 20.54 -22.36 -26.12
C LEU A 823 21.51 -21.85 -25.05
N LEU A 824 22.24 -20.77 -25.36
CA LEU A 824 23.25 -20.18 -24.46
C LEU A 824 22.68 -19.09 -23.55
N ASP A 825 21.76 -18.31 -24.07
CA ASP A 825 21.10 -17.22 -23.32
C ASP A 825 19.61 -17.13 -23.72
N PRO A 826 18.79 -18.12 -23.33
CA PRO A 826 17.38 -18.19 -23.71
C PRO A 826 16.58 -17.01 -23.18
N GLU A 827 16.94 -16.44 -22.03
CA GLU A 827 16.31 -15.28 -21.43
C GLU A 827 16.80 -13.95 -22.03
N ASN A 828 17.74 -13.99 -22.98
CA ASN A 828 18.34 -12.81 -23.60
C ASN A 828 18.91 -11.79 -22.58
N ARG A 829 19.48 -12.30 -21.50
CA ARG A 829 20.07 -11.47 -20.43
C ARG A 829 21.31 -10.70 -20.88
N LEU A 830 21.98 -11.19 -21.92
CA LEU A 830 23.17 -10.56 -22.49
C LEU A 830 22.86 -9.63 -23.66
N LEU A 831 21.58 -9.51 -24.02
CA LEU A 831 21.08 -8.62 -25.07
C LEU A 831 21.72 -8.88 -26.46
N TRP A 832 21.79 -10.16 -26.86
CA TRP A 832 22.23 -10.53 -28.21
C TRP A 832 21.21 -10.16 -29.28
N ARG A 833 19.94 -9.86 -28.90
CA ARG A 833 18.85 -9.28 -29.73
C ARG A 833 18.00 -8.32 -28.90
N ALA A 834 17.11 -7.57 -29.54
CA ALA A 834 16.07 -6.85 -28.82
C ALA A 834 15.02 -7.80 -28.24
N ASN A 835 14.47 -7.47 -27.06
CA ASN A 835 13.35 -8.21 -26.46
C ASN A 835 12.03 -7.82 -27.13
N ILE A 836 11.16 -8.81 -27.36
CA ILE A 836 9.76 -8.55 -27.68
C ILE A 836 9.06 -8.18 -26.38
N GLN A 837 8.38 -7.04 -26.38
CA GLN A 837 7.69 -6.54 -25.19
C GLN A 837 6.20 -6.43 -25.46
N ARG A 838 5.36 -6.90 -24.50
CA ARG A 838 3.93 -6.61 -24.52
C ARG A 838 3.71 -5.17 -24.07
N LEU A 839 2.84 -4.43 -24.72
CA LEU A 839 2.37 -3.12 -24.28
C LEU A 839 1.68 -3.25 -22.91
N GLU A 840 1.84 -2.24 -22.07
CA GLU A 840 1.14 -2.13 -20.80
C GLU A 840 -0.35 -1.79 -21.04
N ALA A 841 -1.20 -2.07 -20.06
CA ALA A 841 -2.63 -1.84 -20.13
C ALA A 841 -3.01 -0.43 -20.63
N GLU A 842 -2.33 0.58 -20.05
CA GLU A 842 -2.54 1.98 -20.39
C GLU A 842 -2.15 2.28 -21.84
N GLN A 843 -1.03 1.71 -22.31
CA GLN A 843 -0.57 1.89 -23.70
C GLN A 843 -1.55 1.25 -24.71
N ILE A 844 -2.07 0.05 -24.40
CA ILE A 844 -3.05 -0.64 -25.25
C ILE A 844 -4.31 0.23 -25.37
N ARG A 845 -4.85 0.70 -24.25
CA ARG A 845 -6.05 1.55 -24.25
C ARG A 845 -5.80 2.88 -24.97
N ASP A 846 -4.73 3.57 -24.61
CA ASP A 846 -4.40 4.88 -25.18
C ASP A 846 -4.12 4.78 -26.69
N ALA A 847 -3.48 3.72 -27.16
CA ALA A 847 -3.24 3.46 -28.58
C ALA A 847 -4.56 3.25 -29.35
N MET A 848 -5.54 2.52 -28.78
CA MET A 848 -6.87 2.39 -29.40
C MET A 848 -7.57 3.74 -29.53
N LEU A 849 -7.57 4.55 -28.48
CA LEU A 849 -8.18 5.88 -28.49
C LEU A 849 -7.44 6.82 -29.45
N PHE A 850 -6.12 6.76 -29.50
CA PHE A 850 -5.30 7.59 -30.40
C PHE A 850 -5.52 7.23 -31.87
N THR A 851 -5.45 5.94 -32.20
CA THR A 851 -5.60 5.48 -33.59
C THR A 851 -7.02 5.66 -34.10
N SER A 852 -8.03 5.57 -33.26
CA SER A 852 -9.43 5.88 -33.60
C SER A 852 -9.73 7.38 -33.72
N GLY A 853 -8.82 8.27 -33.25
CA GLY A 853 -9.05 9.71 -33.20
C GLY A 853 -9.95 10.16 -32.04
N TRP A 854 -10.14 9.31 -31.04
CA TRP A 854 -10.99 9.58 -29.88
C TRP A 854 -10.21 10.12 -28.67
N LEU A 855 -8.89 9.99 -28.65
CA LEU A 855 -8.05 10.40 -27.52
C LEU A 855 -8.11 11.92 -27.28
N SER A 856 -8.44 12.31 -26.06
CA SER A 856 -8.23 13.69 -25.57
C SER A 856 -6.77 13.87 -25.15
N THR A 857 -6.15 14.93 -25.61
CA THR A 857 -4.77 15.33 -25.28
C THR A 857 -4.69 16.28 -24.10
N GLU A 858 -5.75 16.48 -23.33
CA GLU A 858 -5.77 17.30 -22.13
C GLU A 858 -4.87 16.71 -21.05
N ILE A 859 -3.94 17.49 -20.52
CA ILE A 859 -2.93 17.10 -19.54
C ILE A 859 -3.31 17.60 -18.15
N GLY A 860 -3.16 16.75 -17.14
CA GLY A 860 -3.31 17.13 -15.74
C GLY A 860 -4.75 17.24 -15.24
N GLY A 861 -4.90 17.69 -14.00
CA GLY A 861 -6.19 17.96 -13.39
C GLY A 861 -6.83 16.81 -12.62
N LYS A 862 -7.94 17.10 -11.96
CA LYS A 862 -8.63 16.18 -11.05
C LYS A 862 -9.13 14.94 -11.80
N THR A 863 -8.94 13.78 -11.20
CA THR A 863 -9.23 12.46 -11.77
C THR A 863 -10.57 11.92 -11.29
N ILE A 864 -10.78 11.94 -10.00
CA ILE A 864 -11.96 11.35 -9.36
C ILE A 864 -13.06 12.42 -9.19
N PRO A 865 -14.33 12.14 -9.56
CA PRO A 865 -15.41 13.10 -9.43
C PRO A 865 -15.87 13.34 -7.98
N LEU A 866 -15.47 12.48 -7.04
CA LEU A 866 -15.82 12.56 -5.64
C LEU A 866 -15.11 13.72 -4.95
N LYS A 867 -15.75 14.26 -3.90
CA LYS A 867 -15.09 15.21 -3.01
C LYS A 867 -14.00 14.52 -2.21
N ASN A 868 -12.99 15.30 -1.83
CA ASN A 868 -11.92 14.79 -0.99
C ASN A 868 -12.46 14.21 0.32
N ARG A 869 -11.94 13.05 0.74
CA ARG A 869 -12.34 12.33 1.96
C ARG A 869 -13.77 11.76 1.95
N GLU A 870 -14.45 11.70 0.80
CA GLU A 870 -15.69 10.93 0.63
C GLU A 870 -15.36 9.44 0.46
N PHE A 871 -16.30 8.57 0.88
CA PHE A 871 -16.19 7.14 0.61
C PHE A 871 -16.33 6.87 -0.89
N VAL A 872 -15.40 6.10 -1.45
CA VAL A 872 -15.47 5.66 -2.84
C VAL A 872 -16.57 4.61 -2.98
N PHE A 873 -16.60 3.67 -2.05
CA PHE A 873 -17.71 2.74 -1.84
C PHE A 873 -17.71 2.29 -0.36
N ASN A 874 -18.87 2.01 0.18
CA ASN A 874 -18.98 1.36 1.48
C ASN A 874 -19.12 -0.16 1.27
N HIS A 875 -19.06 -0.95 2.34
CA HIS A 875 -19.11 -2.43 2.31
C HIS A 875 -20.23 -3.06 1.49
N THR A 876 -21.21 -2.29 1.03
CA THR A 876 -22.41 -2.74 0.31
C THR A 876 -22.67 -2.00 -0.99
N SER A 877 -21.94 -0.96 -1.32
CA SER A 877 -22.18 -0.07 -2.45
C SER A 877 -21.33 -0.44 -3.66
N LYS A 878 -21.91 -0.25 -4.84
CA LYS A 878 -21.15 -0.30 -6.09
C LYS A 878 -20.19 0.88 -6.14
N ASP A 879 -19.06 0.66 -6.81
CA ASP A 879 -18.17 1.76 -7.20
C ASP A 879 -18.95 2.80 -8.01
N ALA A 880 -18.90 4.05 -7.57
CA ALA A 880 -19.52 5.18 -8.25
C ALA A 880 -18.61 5.81 -9.31
N THR A 881 -17.38 5.31 -9.48
CA THR A 881 -16.45 5.83 -10.48
C THR A 881 -16.82 5.34 -11.87
N THR A 882 -16.52 6.15 -12.88
CA THR A 882 -16.69 5.79 -14.29
C THR A 882 -15.35 5.85 -14.99
N TYR A 883 -15.09 4.83 -15.82
CA TYR A 883 -13.87 4.69 -16.61
C TYR A 883 -14.08 5.02 -18.08
N GLU A 884 -15.30 5.42 -18.45
CA GLU A 884 -15.63 5.90 -19.79
C GLU A 884 -15.16 7.35 -19.98
N SER A 885 -13.95 7.49 -20.47
CA SER A 885 -13.32 8.79 -20.69
C SER A 885 -12.44 8.76 -21.94
N PRO A 886 -12.44 9.82 -22.78
CA PRO A 886 -11.50 9.93 -23.90
C PRO A 886 -10.09 10.32 -23.45
N ARG A 887 -9.85 10.61 -22.17
CA ARG A 887 -8.53 10.99 -21.66
C ARG A 887 -7.58 9.80 -21.61
N ARG A 888 -6.28 10.08 -21.55
CA ARG A 888 -5.27 9.03 -21.35
C ARG A 888 -5.53 8.23 -20.06
N ALA A 889 -5.16 6.96 -20.08
CA ALA A 889 -5.34 6.05 -18.95
C ALA A 889 -4.65 6.55 -17.66
N LEU A 890 -3.58 7.33 -17.77
CA LEU A 890 -2.93 8.01 -16.65
C LEU A 890 -3.89 8.88 -15.82
N TYR A 891 -4.96 9.39 -16.45
CA TYR A 891 -5.96 10.28 -15.85
C TYR A 891 -7.27 9.55 -15.50
N LEU A 892 -7.30 8.23 -15.57
CA LEU A 892 -8.40 7.43 -15.03
C LEU A 892 -8.24 7.27 -13.51
N PRO A 893 -9.33 7.11 -12.76
CA PRO A 893 -9.27 6.83 -11.33
C PRO A 893 -8.52 5.53 -11.05
N ILE A 894 -7.57 5.56 -10.13
CA ILE A 894 -6.92 4.38 -9.59
C ILE A 894 -7.47 4.14 -8.19
N ILE A 895 -8.44 3.24 -8.09
CA ILE A 895 -9.12 2.92 -6.84
C ILE A 895 -8.49 1.63 -6.29
N ARG A 896 -7.90 1.70 -5.10
CA ARG A 896 -7.40 0.51 -4.40
C ARG A 896 -8.55 -0.41 -4.07
N ASN A 897 -8.30 -1.71 -4.15
CA ASN A 897 -9.28 -2.80 -3.99
C ASN A 897 -10.36 -2.87 -5.09
N HIS A 898 -10.32 -1.97 -6.08
CA HIS A 898 -11.26 -1.99 -7.21
C HIS A 898 -10.64 -1.31 -8.45
N LEU A 899 -9.79 -2.02 -9.14
CA LEU A 899 -9.18 -1.54 -10.38
C LEU A 899 -10.14 -1.68 -11.56
N TYR A 900 -9.96 -0.83 -12.57
CA TYR A 900 -10.65 -0.97 -13.85
C TYR A 900 -10.26 -2.29 -14.53
N ASP A 901 -11.25 -3.12 -14.92
CA ASP A 901 -11.04 -4.48 -15.46
C ASP A 901 -9.96 -4.57 -16.52
N MET A 902 -9.91 -3.60 -17.44
CA MET A 902 -8.90 -3.61 -18.51
C MET A 902 -7.48 -3.43 -17.95
N LEU A 903 -7.31 -2.59 -16.91
CA LEU A 903 -6.01 -2.40 -16.26
C LEU A 903 -5.63 -3.68 -15.50
N GLU A 904 -6.54 -4.25 -14.73
CA GLU A 904 -6.31 -5.46 -13.94
C GLU A 904 -5.93 -6.66 -14.81
N GLN A 905 -6.67 -6.92 -15.88
CA GLN A 905 -6.42 -8.09 -16.75
C GLN A 905 -5.14 -7.95 -17.58
N PHE A 906 -4.63 -6.75 -17.82
CA PHE A 906 -3.35 -6.49 -18.48
C PHE A 906 -2.21 -6.16 -17.50
N ASP A 907 -2.24 -6.78 -16.31
CA ASP A 907 -1.16 -6.77 -15.31
C ASP A 907 -0.79 -5.37 -14.75
N TYR A 908 -1.78 -4.51 -14.54
CA TYR A 908 -1.56 -3.30 -13.75
C TYR A 908 -1.11 -3.70 -12.34
N PRO A 909 -0.06 -3.07 -11.77
CA PRO A 909 0.44 -3.47 -10.46
C PRO A 909 -0.57 -3.14 -9.33
N ASP A 910 -0.47 -3.89 -8.24
CA ASP A 910 -1.21 -3.57 -7.01
C ASP A 910 -0.78 -2.19 -6.49
N PRO A 911 -1.70 -1.19 -6.47
CA PRO A 911 -1.36 0.16 -6.05
C PRO A 911 -1.18 0.31 -4.52
N THR A 912 -1.18 -0.78 -3.77
CA THR A 912 -0.84 -0.78 -2.34
C THR A 912 0.66 -0.95 -2.10
N MET A 913 1.43 -1.42 -3.10
CA MET A 913 2.84 -1.78 -2.98
C MET A 913 3.71 -1.08 -4.02
N PRO A 914 4.92 -0.63 -3.65
CA PRO A 914 5.90 -0.15 -4.62
C PRO A 914 6.25 -1.24 -5.64
N THR A 915 6.16 -0.93 -6.92
CA THR A 915 6.45 -1.88 -8.01
C THR A 915 7.40 -1.26 -9.03
N GLY A 916 8.64 -1.73 -9.06
CA GLY A 916 9.63 -1.32 -10.06
C GLY A 916 9.62 -2.17 -11.33
N SER A 917 8.86 -3.26 -11.33
CA SER A 917 8.80 -4.23 -12.41
C SER A 917 7.42 -4.88 -12.50
N ARG A 918 6.65 -4.52 -13.53
CA ARG A 918 5.35 -5.17 -13.80
C ARG A 918 5.52 -6.59 -14.30
N ASN A 919 4.57 -7.45 -13.99
CA ASN A 919 4.42 -8.75 -14.62
C ASN A 919 3.97 -8.60 -16.09
N SER A 920 4.13 -9.66 -16.87
CA SER A 920 3.58 -9.75 -18.22
C SER A 920 3.06 -11.17 -18.43
N THR A 921 1.78 -11.36 -18.13
CA THR A 921 1.10 -12.65 -18.29
C THR A 921 0.41 -12.76 -19.65
N VAL A 922 0.11 -13.97 -20.09
CA VAL A 922 -0.72 -14.24 -21.27
C VAL A 922 -1.86 -15.14 -20.81
N ILE A 923 -3.05 -14.57 -20.67
CA ILE A 923 -4.23 -15.23 -20.13
C ILE A 923 -5.44 -15.01 -21.04
N ALA A 924 -6.37 -15.97 -21.05
CA ALA A 924 -7.56 -15.91 -21.89
C ALA A 924 -8.46 -14.66 -21.66
N PRO A 925 -8.61 -14.12 -20.42
CA PRO A 925 -9.38 -12.89 -20.21
C PRO A 925 -8.88 -11.69 -21.03
N GLN A 926 -7.58 -11.58 -21.32
CA GLN A 926 -7.04 -10.50 -22.16
C GLN A 926 -7.64 -10.53 -23.57
N ALA A 927 -7.70 -11.72 -24.19
CA ALA A 927 -8.33 -11.88 -25.50
C ALA A 927 -9.84 -11.57 -25.43
N LEU A 928 -10.53 -11.99 -24.37
CA LEU A 928 -11.95 -11.71 -24.18
C LEU A 928 -12.24 -10.21 -24.03
N ILE A 929 -11.39 -9.47 -23.34
CA ILE A 929 -11.49 -8.00 -23.26
C ILE A 929 -11.32 -7.37 -24.63
N MET A 930 -10.31 -7.78 -25.40
CA MET A 930 -10.10 -7.24 -26.75
C MET A 930 -11.26 -7.57 -27.72
N MET A 931 -12.04 -8.61 -27.41
CA MET A 931 -13.22 -8.98 -28.19
C MET A 931 -14.51 -8.30 -27.70
N ASN A 932 -14.65 -7.97 -26.42
CA ASN A 932 -15.96 -7.64 -25.85
C ASN A 932 -16.02 -6.31 -25.09
N ALA A 933 -14.88 -5.72 -24.71
CA ALA A 933 -14.92 -4.51 -23.90
C ALA A 933 -15.51 -3.31 -24.69
N PRO A 934 -16.37 -2.49 -24.04
CA PRO A 934 -17.00 -1.33 -24.68
C PRO A 934 -16.00 -0.38 -25.33
N VAL A 935 -14.86 -0.14 -24.69
CA VAL A 935 -13.80 0.74 -25.19
C VAL A 935 -13.21 0.24 -26.52
N VAL A 936 -13.09 -1.09 -26.71
CA VAL A 936 -12.59 -1.68 -27.97
C VAL A 936 -13.63 -1.53 -29.08
N MET A 937 -14.89 -1.80 -28.76
CA MET A 937 -16.00 -1.68 -29.73
C MET A 937 -16.18 -0.21 -30.18
N GLN A 938 -16.24 0.72 -29.23
CA GLN A 938 -16.37 2.15 -29.52
C GLN A 938 -15.16 2.69 -30.30
N SER A 939 -13.94 2.28 -29.95
CA SER A 939 -12.73 2.65 -30.69
C SER A 939 -12.78 2.11 -32.12
N SER A 940 -13.30 0.90 -32.34
CA SER A 940 -13.46 0.31 -33.67
C SER A 940 -14.45 1.11 -34.53
N GLU A 941 -15.59 1.52 -33.98
CA GLU A 941 -16.60 2.35 -34.67
C GLU A 941 -16.04 3.74 -35.00
N LYS A 942 -15.31 4.35 -34.06
CA LYS A 942 -14.66 5.65 -34.33
C LYS A 942 -13.53 5.55 -35.35
N LEU A 943 -12.78 4.44 -35.38
CA LEU A 943 -11.79 4.18 -36.39
C LEU A 943 -12.44 4.10 -37.81
N VAL A 944 -13.59 3.45 -37.93
CA VAL A 944 -14.36 3.45 -39.22
C VAL A 944 -14.71 4.87 -39.66
N THR A 945 -15.19 5.69 -38.72
CA THR A 945 -15.48 7.11 -39.00
C THR A 945 -14.23 7.86 -39.46
N ARG A 946 -13.09 7.65 -38.79
CA ARG A 946 -11.80 8.26 -39.16
C ARG A 946 -11.34 7.81 -40.56
N LEU A 947 -11.42 6.50 -40.85
CA LEU A 947 -11.05 5.94 -42.16
C LEU A 947 -11.93 6.47 -43.26
N ALA A 948 -13.23 6.68 -43.02
CA ALA A 948 -14.15 7.29 -43.98
C ALA A 948 -13.78 8.76 -44.28
N ALA A 949 -13.38 9.52 -43.24
CA ALA A 949 -12.94 10.91 -43.36
C ALA A 949 -11.62 11.07 -44.16
N ILE A 950 -10.73 10.06 -44.15
CA ILE A 950 -9.50 10.06 -44.95
C ILE A 950 -9.81 9.94 -46.49
N GLY A 951 -10.98 9.42 -46.85
CA GLY A 951 -11.48 9.49 -48.20
C GLY A 951 -10.86 8.46 -49.17
N SER A 952 -10.55 7.26 -48.73
CA SER A 952 -9.98 6.19 -49.56
C SER A 952 -11.02 5.62 -50.53
N PRO A 953 -10.75 5.55 -51.85
CA PRO A 953 -11.75 5.23 -52.87
C PRO A 953 -12.10 3.72 -52.97
N GLY A 954 -11.52 2.86 -52.17
CA GLY A 954 -11.79 1.41 -52.22
C GLY A 954 -11.34 0.66 -50.92
N ASP A 955 -11.90 -0.55 -50.76
CA ASP A 955 -11.65 -1.38 -49.56
C ASP A 955 -10.16 -1.66 -49.33
N SER A 956 -9.38 -1.94 -50.39
CA SER A 956 -7.95 -2.24 -50.31
C SER A 956 -7.16 -1.06 -49.72
N GLN A 957 -7.44 0.15 -50.16
CA GLN A 957 -6.78 1.37 -49.68
C GLN A 957 -7.24 1.75 -48.29
N ARG A 958 -8.51 1.53 -47.94
CA ARG A 958 -8.99 1.74 -46.56
C ARG A 958 -8.36 0.75 -45.60
N ILE A 959 -8.15 -0.53 -45.98
CA ILE A 959 -7.39 -1.52 -45.19
C ILE A 959 -5.95 -1.06 -45.03
N GLU A 960 -5.29 -0.57 -46.07
CA GLU A 960 -3.94 -0.03 -46.00
C GLU A 960 -3.84 1.12 -44.99
N GLN A 961 -4.79 2.05 -45.00
CA GLN A 961 -4.84 3.14 -44.03
C GLN A 961 -5.05 2.63 -42.59
N ALA A 962 -5.86 1.59 -42.38
CA ALA A 962 -6.01 0.95 -41.08
C ALA A 962 -4.69 0.37 -40.59
N TYR A 963 -3.96 -0.35 -41.44
CA TYR A 963 -2.64 -0.91 -41.08
C TYR A 963 -1.60 0.17 -40.78
N LEU A 964 -1.56 1.26 -41.56
CA LEU A 964 -0.67 2.38 -41.29
C LEU A 964 -0.95 3.05 -39.94
N LEU A 965 -2.22 3.21 -39.58
CA LEU A 965 -2.61 3.78 -38.28
C LEU A 965 -2.29 2.84 -37.11
N LEU A 966 -2.54 1.54 -37.24
CA LEU A 966 -2.48 0.57 -36.15
C LEU A 966 -1.07 0.01 -35.96
N TYR A 967 -0.38 -0.29 -37.07
CA TYR A 967 0.89 -1.04 -37.07
C TYR A 967 2.08 -0.25 -37.62
N ALA A 968 1.84 0.99 -38.13
CA ALA A 968 2.85 1.85 -38.72
C ALA A 968 3.48 1.25 -40.02
N ARG A 969 2.83 0.29 -40.67
CA ARG A 969 3.25 -0.34 -41.92
C ARG A 969 2.07 -0.63 -42.84
N PRO A 970 2.26 -0.75 -44.15
CA PRO A 970 1.22 -1.27 -45.05
C PRO A 970 1.01 -2.77 -44.79
N PRO A 971 -0.17 -3.32 -45.13
CA PRO A 971 -0.39 -4.77 -45.16
C PRO A 971 0.42 -5.40 -46.30
N THR A 972 0.78 -6.66 -46.14
CA THR A 972 1.24 -7.51 -47.24
C THR A 972 0.05 -7.81 -48.18
N ASP A 973 0.35 -8.27 -49.42
CA ASP A 973 -0.71 -8.68 -50.38
C ASP A 973 -1.62 -9.76 -49.76
N HIS A 974 -1.07 -10.67 -49.00
CA HIS A 974 -1.82 -11.75 -48.32
C HIS A 974 -2.75 -11.18 -47.25
N GLU A 975 -2.23 -10.33 -46.37
CA GLU A 975 -3.00 -9.68 -45.28
C GLU A 975 -4.15 -8.81 -45.88
N ASN A 976 -3.88 -8.08 -46.97
CA ASN A 976 -4.92 -7.31 -47.66
C ASN A 976 -6.01 -8.22 -48.24
N ALA A 977 -5.63 -9.33 -48.87
CA ALA A 977 -6.55 -10.31 -49.41
C ALA A 977 -7.42 -10.95 -48.30
N ASP A 978 -6.81 -11.33 -47.16
CA ASP A 978 -7.51 -11.91 -46.02
C ASP A 978 -8.47 -10.92 -45.37
N ALA A 979 -8.04 -9.69 -45.13
CA ALA A 979 -8.89 -8.61 -44.60
C ALA A 979 -10.12 -8.37 -45.46
N ARG A 980 -9.95 -8.32 -46.81
CA ARG A 980 -11.07 -8.20 -47.75
C ARG A 980 -11.99 -9.43 -47.77
N ALA A 981 -11.42 -10.62 -47.59
CA ALA A 981 -12.21 -11.86 -47.49
C ALA A 981 -13.06 -11.85 -46.22
N LEU A 982 -12.48 -11.46 -45.07
CA LEU A 982 -13.17 -11.34 -43.79
C LEU A 982 -14.27 -10.27 -43.86
N LEU A 983 -13.98 -9.10 -44.42
CA LEU A 983 -14.96 -8.03 -44.63
C LEU A 983 -16.17 -8.51 -45.46
N ARG A 984 -15.95 -9.30 -46.54
CA ARG A 984 -17.03 -9.91 -47.35
C ARG A 984 -17.89 -10.90 -46.55
N ILE A 985 -17.30 -11.58 -45.56
CA ILE A 985 -18.06 -12.47 -44.67
C ILE A 985 -18.97 -11.63 -43.76
N PHE A 986 -18.46 -10.59 -43.14
CA PHE A 986 -19.24 -9.71 -42.26
C PHE A 986 -20.37 -9.00 -43.03
N LEU A 987 -20.12 -8.55 -44.25
CA LEU A 987 -21.12 -7.86 -45.08
C LEU A 987 -22.30 -8.75 -45.49
N LYS A 988 -22.28 -10.07 -45.24
CA LYS A 988 -23.44 -10.96 -45.48
C LYS A 988 -24.51 -10.82 -44.40
N THR A 989 -24.14 -10.46 -43.21
CA THR A 989 -25.01 -10.45 -42.03
C THR A 989 -25.13 -9.07 -41.36
N GLU A 990 -24.17 -8.19 -41.62
CA GLU A 990 -24.04 -6.90 -40.92
C GLU A 990 -24.19 -5.72 -41.90
N SER A 991 -24.54 -4.56 -41.37
CA SER A 991 -24.45 -3.30 -42.10
C SER A 991 -22.98 -2.97 -42.48
N PRO A 992 -22.75 -2.17 -43.55
CA PRO A 992 -21.39 -1.82 -43.96
C PRO A 992 -20.54 -1.25 -42.82
N ASP A 993 -21.07 -0.32 -42.05
CA ASP A 993 -20.32 0.30 -40.94
C ASP A 993 -20.00 -0.70 -39.84
N ARG A 994 -20.96 -1.60 -39.52
CA ARG A 994 -20.73 -2.65 -38.54
C ARG A 994 -19.71 -3.69 -39.00
N ALA A 995 -19.77 -4.07 -40.26
CA ALA A 995 -18.80 -4.99 -40.86
C ALA A 995 -17.37 -4.42 -40.84
N TRP A 996 -17.22 -3.13 -41.14
CA TRP A 996 -15.93 -2.44 -41.01
C TRP A 996 -15.48 -2.32 -39.54
N ALA A 997 -16.40 -2.06 -38.58
CA ALA A 997 -16.07 -2.02 -37.16
C ALA A 997 -15.57 -3.38 -36.66
N LEU A 998 -16.18 -4.48 -37.08
CA LEU A 998 -15.72 -5.84 -36.75
C LEU A 998 -14.32 -6.15 -37.34
N LEU A 999 -14.04 -5.67 -38.57
CA LEU A 999 -12.68 -5.79 -39.13
C LEU A 999 -11.68 -4.98 -38.30
N CYS A 1000 -11.98 -3.74 -37.97
CA CYS A 1000 -11.13 -2.90 -37.11
C CYS A 1000 -10.90 -3.55 -35.73
N GLN A 1001 -11.93 -4.12 -35.13
CA GLN A 1001 -11.85 -4.86 -33.88
C GLN A 1001 -10.90 -6.07 -34.00
N THR A 1002 -10.98 -6.81 -35.10
CA THR A 1002 -10.06 -7.94 -35.36
C THR A 1002 -8.61 -7.46 -35.43
N LEU A 1003 -8.36 -6.30 -36.04
CA LEU A 1003 -7.01 -5.71 -36.10
C LEU A 1003 -6.53 -5.25 -34.73
N TYR A 1004 -7.38 -4.65 -33.88
CA TYR A 1004 -7.02 -4.33 -32.49
C TYR A 1004 -6.69 -5.56 -31.67
N ALA A 1005 -7.37 -6.67 -31.89
CA ALA A 1005 -7.14 -7.93 -31.17
C ALA A 1005 -5.90 -8.71 -31.66
N ALA A 1006 -5.24 -8.26 -32.70
CA ALA A 1006 -4.05 -8.93 -33.23
C ALA A 1006 -2.83 -8.71 -32.34
N ASN A 1007 -1.96 -9.74 -32.24
CA ASN A 1007 -0.72 -9.66 -31.44
C ASN A 1007 0.18 -8.49 -31.88
N GLU A 1008 0.19 -8.12 -33.14
CA GLU A 1008 1.02 -7.02 -33.65
C GLU A 1008 0.59 -5.66 -33.07
N PHE A 1009 -0.70 -5.50 -32.72
CA PHE A 1009 -1.15 -4.31 -32.02
C PHE A 1009 -0.63 -4.25 -30.58
N ILE A 1010 -0.56 -5.41 -29.89
CA ILE A 1010 -0.31 -5.53 -28.45
C ILE A 1010 1.19 -5.66 -28.14
N TYR A 1011 2.01 -6.16 -29.08
CA TYR A 1011 3.42 -6.43 -28.84
C TYR A 1011 4.32 -5.51 -29.69
N LEU A 1012 5.44 -5.07 -29.06
CA LEU A 1012 6.53 -4.36 -29.71
C LEU A 1012 7.67 -5.33 -30.04
N ARG A 1013 8.19 -5.19 -31.24
CA ARG A 1013 9.34 -5.96 -31.75
C ARG A 1013 10.62 -5.12 -31.78
#